data_571787cb94d33dfa15e4ca2205b986d5
#
_entry.id   571787cb94d33dfa15e4ca2205b986d5
#
_cell.length_a   1.000
_cell.length_b   1.000
_cell.length_c   1.000
_cell.angle_alpha   90.00
_cell.angle_beta   90.00
_cell.angle_gamma   90.00
#
_symmetry.space_group_name_H-M   'P 1'
#
loop_
_entity.id
_entity.type
_entity.pdbx_description
1 polymer ?
#
loop_
_entity_poly.entity_id
_entity_poly.type
_entity_poly.pdbx_seq_one_letter_code
_entity_poly.pdbx_strand_id
1 'polypeptide(L)'
;MPTATARINNQKQKKYSDMKRYRLIEYAYLATLVLGFTACSQDELVDGSPVNGTPVTFTASGIAMQQSAATRATTDGTWEADMTVGIKISGMNNDLPKAYTVKPNADDNTKATLAAADAANPFYWQSSTESVAVTAWWPYADGQTEPSEVIVEADQSTRANYDASDYIMAQQDVKYSEPTLTFEHRTAKVTINIKMSVESSTASVSDLKLCNLTGVKDGATQVTPYQPDKNVATFEALLPEQTIAAGTQFLSLQLDGHSFTYTWTASQGYELKAGYNTIFTFTLANKDIIFEGCTLVGWLDGQGTQGNTGPSTLDFIVEDGTYKVYTEAGLKVWADHVKAGHWSTNLTLMNDIIMTSPASGSSNWTPIGRSSQTSLNYTTYTGTIDGNGYTIDNMVVNEPNSYRASMVVALGVGGTIRNLTIGSGSYFSSRYYASSLVVDNNGGKVINCHSAATVEGKITSVRTGVDFSVGGVVANNWSDDGKNSYVIGCSFSGQVIADANNLEEYFFVGGVVANSRTAVGNNSNRAHVVGCINTGGVTFKNAGSSTVSHVGGVVGSNYQNHGLAVVTGCVMTGKMTFSYVTMRRPWYSAFDATIGEIEDATATHVYYTGGSIESEWSNPYRTTYAKYDALLEVDGTDLTWETATANINTAIKEWNADNGDLCPYHFEQTNGTNQPPTLVDGMP
;
A
#
# COMPACT_ATOMS: atom_id res chain seq x y z
N MET A 1 -4.36 45.54 -47.27
CA MET A 1 -4.63 44.60 -46.13
C MET A 1 -3.70 43.44 -46.28
N PRO A 2 -2.75 43.19 -45.40
CA PRO A 2 -1.90 42.01 -45.46
C PRO A 2 -2.72 40.79 -45.02
N THR A 3 -2.58 39.73 -45.77
CA THR A 3 -3.31 38.47 -45.61
C THR A 3 -2.99 37.76 -44.29
N ALA A 4 -3.96 37.02 -43.78
CA ALA A 4 -3.92 36.29 -42.50
C ALA A 4 -2.64 35.41 -42.35
N THR A 5 -2.05 34.94 -43.42
CA THR A 5 -0.83 34.12 -43.45
C THR A 5 0.42 34.87 -42.98
N ALA A 6 0.51 36.19 -43.21
CA ALA A 6 1.64 37.00 -42.75
C ALA A 6 1.62 37.23 -41.21
N ARG A 7 0.41 37.29 -40.61
CA ARG A 7 0.28 37.43 -39.16
C ARG A 7 0.61 36.16 -38.40
N ILE A 8 0.32 34.98 -38.97
CA ILE A 8 0.62 33.68 -38.34
C ILE A 8 2.13 33.41 -38.34
N ASN A 9 2.84 33.79 -39.43
CA ASN A 9 4.28 33.62 -39.48
C ASN A 9 5.04 34.55 -38.55
N ASN A 10 4.58 35.79 -38.34
CA ASN A 10 5.18 36.71 -37.38
C ASN A 10 4.96 36.29 -35.93
N GLN A 11 3.81 35.70 -35.59
CA GLN A 11 3.57 35.15 -34.28
C GLN A 11 4.39 33.90 -34.00
N LYS A 12 4.58 33.02 -34.97
CA LYS A 12 5.45 31.84 -34.85
C LYS A 12 6.92 32.21 -34.70
N GLN A 13 7.42 33.21 -35.42
CA GLN A 13 8.79 33.67 -35.26
C GLN A 13 9.05 34.35 -33.93
N LYS A 14 8.10 35.14 -33.41
CA LYS A 14 8.21 35.76 -32.08
C LYS A 14 8.20 34.71 -30.96
N LYS A 15 7.34 33.68 -31.08
CA LYS A 15 7.28 32.57 -30.13
C LYS A 15 8.54 31.70 -30.13
N TYR A 16 9.20 31.58 -31.29
CA TYR A 16 10.47 30.84 -31.44
C TYR A 16 11.67 31.61 -30.89
N SER A 17 11.68 32.93 -31.01
CA SER A 17 12.73 33.79 -30.42
C SER A 17 12.61 33.88 -28.90
N ASP A 18 11.39 33.91 -28.37
CA ASP A 18 11.14 33.92 -26.93
C ASP A 18 11.48 32.57 -26.27
N MET A 19 11.18 31.43 -26.93
CA MET A 19 11.64 30.11 -26.47
C MET A 19 13.16 29.93 -26.47
N LYS A 20 13.88 30.54 -27.43
CA LYS A 20 15.35 30.52 -27.42
C LYS A 20 15.92 31.41 -26.31
N ARG A 21 15.28 32.53 -25.98
CA ARG A 21 15.69 33.38 -24.85
C ARG A 21 15.47 32.68 -23.50
N TYR A 22 14.33 32.00 -23.32
CA TYR A 22 14.09 31.21 -22.10
C TYR A 22 15.10 30.07 -21.92
N ARG A 23 15.42 29.33 -22.98
CA ARG A 23 16.42 28.27 -22.92
C ARG A 23 17.84 28.79 -22.65
N LEU A 24 18.19 29.95 -23.16
CA LEU A 24 19.50 30.60 -22.87
C LEU A 24 19.56 31.11 -21.43
N ILE A 25 18.44 31.51 -20.83
CA ILE A 25 18.38 31.94 -19.43
C ILE A 25 18.49 30.72 -18.50
N GLU A 26 17.84 29.58 -18.83
CA GLU A 26 17.99 28.33 -18.07
C GLU A 26 19.43 27.78 -18.11
N TYR A 27 20.11 27.84 -19.26
CA TYR A 27 21.52 27.45 -19.32
C TYR A 27 22.47 28.45 -18.64
N ALA A 28 22.10 29.72 -18.57
CA ALA A 28 22.86 30.72 -17.81
C ALA A 28 22.67 30.55 -16.30
N TYR A 29 21.46 30.21 -15.83
CA TYR A 29 21.22 29.89 -14.41
C TYR A 29 21.86 28.55 -14.01
N LEU A 30 21.86 27.54 -14.88
CA LEU A 30 22.54 26.27 -14.62
C LEU A 30 24.07 26.44 -14.61
N ALA A 31 24.63 27.32 -15.47
CA ALA A 31 26.03 27.61 -15.49
C ALA A 31 26.47 28.48 -14.30
N THR A 32 25.62 29.37 -13.78
CA THR A 32 25.89 30.14 -12.56
C THR A 32 25.70 29.33 -11.28
N LEU A 33 24.83 28.31 -11.27
CA LEU A 33 24.68 27.39 -10.13
C LEU A 33 25.87 26.41 -10.04
N VAL A 34 26.47 26.03 -11.17
CA VAL A 34 27.67 25.17 -11.19
C VAL A 34 28.96 25.98 -10.84
N LEU A 35 28.94 27.30 -11.02
CA LEU A 35 30.09 28.16 -10.64
C LEU A 35 30.01 28.73 -9.21
N GLY A 36 28.92 28.48 -8.49
CA GLY A 36 28.73 28.89 -7.08
C GLY A 36 29.22 27.88 -6.04
N PHE A 37 29.61 26.67 -6.44
CA PHE A 37 30.14 25.65 -5.52
C PHE A 37 31.66 25.45 -5.57
N THR A 38 32.40 26.36 -6.23
CA THR A 38 33.87 26.36 -6.23
C THR A 38 34.42 27.54 -5.50
N ALA A 39 34.04 27.68 -4.23
CA ALA A 39 34.73 28.58 -3.31
C ALA A 39 35.03 27.89 -1.97
N CYS A 40 35.53 26.66 -2.04
CA CYS A 40 36.59 26.19 -1.18
C CYS A 40 37.81 26.03 -2.10
N SER A 41 38.82 26.84 -1.89
CA SER A 41 40.08 26.82 -2.60
C SER A 41 40.66 25.41 -2.63
N GLN A 42 40.40 24.66 -3.70
CA GLN A 42 41.38 23.70 -4.15
C GLN A 42 42.38 24.50 -4.98
N ASP A 43 43.50 24.82 -4.39
CA ASP A 43 44.72 25.00 -5.17
C ASP A 43 44.80 23.72 -6.05
N GLU A 44 44.77 23.90 -7.38
CA GLU A 44 45.19 22.84 -8.29
C GLU A 44 46.59 22.43 -7.90
N LEU A 45 46.70 21.37 -7.07
CA LEU A 45 47.98 20.75 -6.78
C LEU A 45 48.49 20.19 -8.09
N VAL A 46 49.49 20.84 -8.65
CA VAL A 46 50.32 20.29 -9.70
C VAL A 46 50.78 18.89 -9.23
N ASP A 47 50.54 17.90 -10.06
CA ASP A 47 50.91 16.50 -9.84
C ASP A 47 52.38 16.47 -9.28
N GLY A 48 52.52 16.01 -8.01
CA GLY A 48 53.81 15.90 -7.35
C GLY A 48 54.11 16.88 -6.19
N SER A 49 53.19 17.78 -5.79
CA SER A 49 53.39 18.56 -4.56
C SER A 49 53.25 17.66 -3.32
N PRO A 50 54.22 17.66 -2.39
CA PRO A 50 54.14 16.83 -1.19
C PRO A 50 53.05 17.37 -0.27
N VAL A 51 52.02 16.55 0.01
CA VAL A 51 50.97 16.83 1.02
C VAL A 51 51.47 16.60 2.45
N ASN A 52 52.72 16.15 2.59
CA ASN A 52 53.38 15.96 3.88
C ASN A 52 53.28 17.22 4.74
N GLY A 53 52.63 17.07 5.89
CA GLY A 53 52.40 18.17 6.81
C GLY A 53 51.04 18.88 6.68
N THR A 54 50.16 18.43 5.75
CA THR A 54 48.77 18.90 5.73
C THR A 54 47.96 18.13 6.78
N PRO A 55 47.32 18.82 7.76
CA PRO A 55 46.45 18.16 8.74
C PRO A 55 45.31 17.41 8.07
N VAL A 56 45.00 16.21 8.57
CA VAL A 56 43.88 15.40 8.10
C VAL A 56 42.60 16.00 8.65
N THR A 57 41.70 16.34 7.76
CA THR A 57 40.30 16.67 8.05
C THR A 57 39.39 15.76 7.22
N PHE A 58 38.21 15.41 7.74
CA PHE A 58 37.27 14.56 7.03
C PHE A 58 35.92 15.25 6.85
N THR A 59 35.21 14.88 5.82
CA THR A 59 33.76 15.12 5.71
C THR A 59 33.02 13.88 6.22
N ALA A 60 32.13 14.04 7.17
CA ALA A 60 31.28 13.00 7.67
C ALA A 60 29.93 13.03 6.95
N SER A 61 29.42 11.85 6.58
CA SER A 61 28.11 11.66 5.93
C SER A 61 27.52 10.30 6.36
N GLY A 62 26.33 9.95 5.91
CA GLY A 62 25.77 8.61 6.05
C GLY A 62 24.76 8.40 7.17
N ILE A 63 24.56 9.38 8.07
CA ILE A 63 23.54 9.32 9.12
C ILE A 63 22.27 10.13 8.79
N ALA A 64 22.03 10.41 7.49
CA ALA A 64 20.94 11.25 7.03
C ALA A 64 19.57 10.58 7.16
N MET A 65 18.64 11.26 7.85
CA MET A 65 17.19 10.98 7.76
C MET A 65 16.45 12.18 7.18
N GLN A 66 15.32 11.95 6.53
CA GLN A 66 14.43 13.04 6.09
C GLN A 66 13.76 13.72 7.29
N GLN A 67 13.66 15.04 7.17
CA GLN A 67 13.16 15.98 8.15
C GLN A 67 11.81 15.61 8.76
N SER A 68 11.81 15.42 10.07
CA SER A 68 10.72 15.90 10.93
C SER A 68 11.31 16.84 11.97
N ALA A 69 10.57 17.88 12.31
CA ALA A 69 11.09 19.04 13.04
C ALA A 69 11.66 18.72 14.42
N ALA A 70 12.89 19.23 14.66
CA ALA A 70 13.39 19.69 15.96
C ALA A 70 13.76 18.64 17.02
N THR A 71 14.69 17.71 16.68
CA THR A 71 15.57 17.10 17.69
C THR A 71 16.97 16.92 17.08
N ARG A 72 18.02 17.09 17.89
CA ARG A 72 19.40 17.22 17.42
C ARG A 72 20.24 16.10 18.01
N ALA A 73 20.36 14.98 17.32
CA ALA A 73 21.29 13.90 17.66
C ALA A 73 21.48 12.95 16.47
N THR A 74 22.51 12.10 16.51
CA THR A 74 22.72 11.07 15.49
C THR A 74 21.53 10.14 15.34
N THR A 75 20.79 9.87 16.41
CA THR A 75 19.53 9.11 16.41
C THR A 75 18.45 9.70 15.49
N ASP A 76 18.53 10.99 15.17
CA ASP A 76 17.65 11.70 14.25
C ASP A 76 18.30 11.96 12.88
N GLY A 77 19.49 11.37 12.62
CA GLY A 77 20.22 11.50 11.37
C GLY A 77 20.97 12.83 11.21
N THR A 78 21.27 13.54 12.29
CA THR A 78 21.96 14.83 12.25
C THR A 78 23.21 14.88 13.13
N TRP A 79 24.19 15.64 12.68
CA TRP A 79 25.38 15.93 13.48
C TRP A 79 25.14 17.13 14.40
N GLU A 80 25.65 17.03 15.64
CA GLU A 80 25.65 18.15 16.59
C GLU A 80 27.04 18.77 16.72
N ALA A 81 27.06 20.07 17.03
CA ALA A 81 28.29 20.75 17.39
C ALA A 81 28.84 20.17 18.70
N ASP A 82 30.14 20.17 18.83
CA ASP A 82 30.88 19.72 20.02
C ASP A 82 30.86 18.20 20.29
N MET A 83 30.24 17.40 19.41
CA MET A 83 30.45 15.96 19.43
C MET A 83 31.93 15.64 19.17
N THR A 84 32.41 14.58 19.83
CA THR A 84 33.78 14.09 19.62
C THR A 84 33.74 12.69 19.03
N VAL A 85 34.39 12.50 17.88
CA VAL A 85 34.55 11.24 17.17
C VAL A 85 35.96 10.73 17.39
N GLY A 86 36.11 9.46 17.74
CA GLY A 86 37.39 8.77 17.73
C GLY A 86 37.80 8.40 16.31
N ILE A 87 39.00 8.79 15.88
CA ILE A 87 39.51 8.43 14.57
C ILE A 87 40.85 7.70 14.72
N LYS A 88 40.94 6.51 14.14
CA LYS A 88 42.18 5.72 14.01
C LYS A 88 42.54 5.61 12.54
N ILE A 89 43.79 5.92 12.21
CA ILE A 89 44.33 5.71 10.86
C ILE A 89 45.41 4.61 10.96
N SER A 90 45.26 3.55 10.20
CA SER A 90 46.18 2.41 10.22
C SER A 90 47.59 2.84 9.87
N GLY A 91 48.57 2.38 10.68
CA GLY A 91 49.97 2.72 10.53
C GLY A 91 50.37 4.12 11.05
N MET A 92 49.43 4.91 11.59
CA MET A 92 49.70 6.21 12.18
C MET A 92 49.49 6.20 13.70
N ASN A 93 50.29 6.98 14.44
CA ASN A 93 50.17 7.13 15.89
C ASN A 93 50.17 5.78 16.65
N ASN A 94 50.93 4.79 16.17
CA ASN A 94 50.97 3.40 16.72
C ASN A 94 49.57 2.76 16.75
N ASP A 95 48.73 3.03 15.78
CA ASP A 95 47.32 2.59 15.69
C ASP A 95 46.44 3.09 16.86
N LEU A 96 46.85 4.10 17.58
CA LEU A 96 46.05 4.75 18.61
C LEU A 96 45.12 5.81 18.01
N PRO A 97 43.88 5.92 18.46
CA PRO A 97 42.95 6.92 17.96
C PRO A 97 43.30 8.33 18.45
N LYS A 98 42.81 9.32 17.72
CA LYS A 98 42.79 10.73 18.16
C LYS A 98 41.36 11.24 18.19
N ALA A 99 41.10 12.19 19.07
CA ALA A 99 39.82 12.91 19.14
C ALA A 99 39.66 13.87 17.98
N TYR A 100 38.49 13.84 17.32
CA TYR A 100 38.11 14.79 16.28
C TYR A 100 36.80 15.46 16.66
N THR A 101 36.76 16.78 16.61
CA THR A 101 35.56 17.58 16.90
C THR A 101 34.69 17.66 15.66
N VAL A 102 33.39 17.48 15.85
CA VAL A 102 32.37 17.57 14.82
C VAL A 102 31.96 19.04 14.64
N LYS A 103 31.97 19.52 13.41
CA LYS A 103 31.40 20.79 13.00
C LYS A 103 30.33 20.53 11.95
N PRO A 104 29.03 20.53 12.32
CA PRO A 104 27.92 20.33 11.37
C PRO A 104 27.95 21.36 10.24
N ASN A 105 27.55 20.97 9.05
CA ASN A 105 27.37 21.90 7.94
C ASN A 105 26.12 22.76 8.24
N ALA A 106 26.25 24.07 8.06
CA ALA A 106 25.19 25.04 8.39
C ALA A 106 23.94 24.88 7.49
N ASP A 107 24.14 24.46 6.25
CA ASP A 107 23.06 24.27 5.25
C ASP A 107 22.50 22.84 5.22
N ASP A 108 23.27 21.87 5.74
CA ASP A 108 22.92 20.44 5.71
C ASP A 108 23.58 19.72 6.89
N ASN A 109 22.93 19.73 8.05
CA ASN A 109 23.43 19.11 9.28
C ASN A 109 23.49 17.57 9.25
N THR A 110 23.07 16.94 8.16
CA THR A 110 23.32 15.52 7.89
C THR A 110 24.78 15.27 7.51
N LYS A 111 25.53 16.33 7.25
CA LYS A 111 26.96 16.35 6.97
C LYS A 111 27.71 17.19 7.98
N ALA A 112 28.94 16.82 8.22
CA ALA A 112 29.82 17.57 9.12
C ALA A 112 31.28 17.55 8.63
N THR A 113 32.05 18.52 9.11
CA THR A 113 33.52 18.49 9.04
C THR A 113 34.07 17.95 10.35
N LEU A 114 34.98 16.99 10.27
CA LEU A 114 35.70 16.44 11.40
C LEU A 114 37.13 17.00 11.37
N ALA A 115 37.52 17.72 12.42
CA ALA A 115 38.87 18.27 12.58
C ALA A 115 39.48 17.80 13.91
N ALA A 116 40.80 17.63 13.95
CA ALA A 116 41.48 17.20 15.17
C ALA A 116 41.13 18.14 16.35
N ALA A 117 40.68 17.56 17.45
CA ALA A 117 40.32 18.30 18.66
C ALA A 117 41.57 19.00 19.26
N ASP A 118 42.75 18.35 19.20
CA ASP A 118 44.05 18.98 19.47
C ASP A 118 44.67 19.41 18.14
N ALA A 119 44.52 20.69 17.81
CA ALA A 119 45.08 21.31 16.61
C ALA A 119 46.62 21.29 16.57
N ALA A 120 47.29 21.09 17.70
CA ALA A 120 48.74 20.99 17.76
C ALA A 120 49.25 19.59 17.43
N ASN A 121 48.36 18.57 17.49
CA ASN A 121 48.73 17.17 17.27
C ASN A 121 47.69 16.41 16.37
N PRO A 122 47.41 16.92 15.14
CA PRO A 122 46.50 16.20 14.22
C PRO A 122 47.19 14.96 13.64
N PHE A 123 46.47 14.15 12.88
CA PHE A 123 47.06 13.29 11.85
C PHE A 123 47.49 14.15 10.66
N TYR A 124 48.51 13.70 9.91
CA TYR A 124 48.97 14.37 8.70
C TYR A 124 48.94 13.44 7.51
N TRP A 125 48.48 13.93 6.37
CA TRP A 125 48.54 13.18 5.11
C TRP A 125 49.98 12.85 4.73
N GLN A 126 50.20 11.58 4.35
CA GLN A 126 51.52 11.10 3.94
C GLN A 126 51.67 11.03 2.42
N SER A 127 50.56 10.96 1.69
CA SER A 127 50.49 10.83 0.23
C SER A 127 49.25 11.55 -0.31
N SER A 128 49.36 12.15 -1.49
CA SER A 128 48.24 12.75 -2.22
C SER A 128 47.45 11.70 -3.05
N THR A 129 48.04 10.55 -3.31
CA THR A 129 47.51 9.54 -4.22
C THR A 129 47.16 8.21 -3.56
N GLU A 130 47.85 7.86 -2.48
CA GLU A 130 47.62 6.63 -1.74
C GLU A 130 46.42 6.76 -0.80
N SER A 131 45.66 5.67 -0.64
CA SER A 131 44.59 5.56 0.35
C SER A 131 45.15 5.18 1.71
N VAL A 132 44.46 5.63 2.77
CA VAL A 132 44.70 5.21 4.15
C VAL A 132 43.43 4.54 4.71
N ALA A 133 43.60 3.43 5.43
CA ALA A 133 42.51 2.78 6.11
C ALA A 133 42.16 3.55 7.38
N VAL A 134 40.89 4.00 7.46
CA VAL A 134 40.37 4.81 8.57
C VAL A 134 39.27 4.06 9.28
N THR A 135 39.32 4.01 10.60
CA THR A 135 38.21 3.64 11.47
C THR A 135 37.82 4.85 12.29
N ALA A 136 36.53 5.21 12.25
CA ALA A 136 35.99 6.32 13.01
C ALA A 136 34.72 5.87 13.73
N TRP A 137 34.50 6.33 14.97
CA TRP A 137 33.31 5.94 15.75
C TRP A 137 32.85 7.04 16.70
N TRP A 138 31.61 6.98 17.05
CA TRP A 138 30.98 7.79 18.09
C TRP A 138 29.98 6.91 18.86
N PRO A 139 29.85 7.07 20.20
CA PRO A 139 30.53 8.06 21.05
C PRO A 139 32.01 7.71 21.29
N TYR A 140 32.83 8.73 21.56
CA TYR A 140 34.24 8.57 21.87
C TYR A 140 34.61 9.35 23.16
N ALA A 141 35.33 8.67 24.04
CA ALA A 141 35.97 9.29 25.19
C ALA A 141 37.50 9.22 25.02
N ASP A 142 38.18 10.28 25.47
CA ASP A 142 39.62 10.40 25.29
C ASP A 142 40.38 9.20 25.90
N GLY A 143 41.32 8.65 25.14
CA GLY A 143 42.08 7.47 25.49
C GLY A 143 41.33 6.14 25.28
N GLN A 144 40.11 6.17 24.83
CA GLN A 144 39.31 4.96 24.51
C GLN A 144 39.78 4.36 23.18
N THR A 145 40.04 3.05 23.15
CA THR A 145 40.28 2.30 21.91
C THR A 145 38.94 2.01 21.22
N GLU A 146 39.02 1.58 19.96
CA GLU A 146 37.83 1.13 19.21
C GLU A 146 37.06 0.09 20.03
N PRO A 147 35.75 0.32 20.28
CA PRO A 147 34.91 -0.63 21.01
C PRO A 147 34.80 -1.95 20.27
N SER A 148 35.01 -3.06 20.96
CA SER A 148 34.82 -4.39 20.43
C SER A 148 33.36 -4.85 20.45
N GLU A 149 32.52 -4.19 21.24
CA GLU A 149 31.11 -4.53 21.46
C GLU A 149 30.29 -3.25 21.58
N VAL A 150 29.05 -3.29 21.13
CA VAL A 150 28.05 -2.25 21.34
C VAL A 150 27.40 -2.46 22.71
N ILE A 151 27.48 -1.45 23.58
CA ILE A 151 26.86 -1.48 24.91
C ILE A 151 25.94 -0.26 25.05
N VAL A 152 24.67 -0.51 25.38
CA VAL A 152 23.64 0.54 25.50
C VAL A 152 23.25 0.77 26.96
N GLU A 153 22.72 1.98 27.26
CA GLU A 153 22.20 2.31 28.58
C GLU A 153 20.99 1.44 28.94
N ALA A 154 20.91 0.96 30.18
CA ALA A 154 19.77 0.19 30.68
C ALA A 154 18.50 1.04 30.87
N ASP A 155 18.68 2.30 31.26
CA ASP A 155 17.61 3.28 31.37
C ASP A 155 17.74 4.31 30.23
N GLN A 156 16.98 4.12 29.18
CA GLN A 156 16.86 5.04 28.04
C GLN A 156 15.62 5.94 28.13
N SER A 157 14.97 6.04 29.29
CA SER A 157 13.73 6.81 29.47
C SER A 157 13.90 8.33 29.27
N THR A 158 15.13 8.81 29.34
CA THR A 158 15.48 10.21 29.01
C THR A 158 16.08 10.31 27.61
N ARG A 159 15.85 11.43 26.93
CA ARG A 159 16.44 11.68 25.62
C ARG A 159 17.97 11.53 25.63
N ALA A 160 18.64 12.06 26.66
CA ALA A 160 20.08 12.00 26.79
C ALA A 160 20.64 10.57 26.85
N ASN A 161 20.01 9.69 27.63
CA ASN A 161 20.44 8.30 27.72
C ASN A 161 20.09 7.49 26.47
N TYR A 162 18.95 7.82 25.82
CA TYR A 162 18.58 7.25 24.54
C TYR A 162 19.63 7.60 23.47
N ASP A 163 20.00 8.89 23.34
CA ASP A 163 21.01 9.32 22.39
C ASP A 163 22.41 8.76 22.73
N ALA A 164 22.76 8.66 24.01
CA ALA A 164 24.03 8.06 24.44
C ALA A 164 24.13 6.55 24.16
N SER A 165 23.01 5.90 23.85
CA SER A 165 22.95 4.49 23.45
C SER A 165 23.17 4.28 21.95
N ASP A 166 23.20 5.36 21.15
CA ASP A 166 23.53 5.22 19.73
C ASP A 166 25.04 4.96 19.56
N TYR A 167 25.37 4.09 18.62
CA TYR A 167 26.74 3.81 18.23
C TYR A 167 26.83 3.80 16.70
N ILE A 168 27.61 4.74 16.18
CA ILE A 168 27.85 4.85 14.74
C ILE A 168 29.33 4.65 14.43
N MET A 169 29.61 4.07 13.28
CA MET A 169 30.97 3.74 12.85
C MET A 169 31.14 3.92 11.35
N ALA A 170 32.32 4.42 10.95
CA ALA A 170 32.80 4.37 9.58
C ALA A 170 34.10 3.56 9.54
N GLN A 171 34.20 2.62 8.61
CA GLN A 171 35.40 1.83 8.39
C GLN A 171 35.64 1.68 6.90
N GLN A 172 36.59 2.46 6.37
CA GLN A 172 36.82 2.55 4.92
C GLN A 172 38.19 3.10 4.57
N ASP A 173 38.59 2.89 3.32
CA ASP A 173 39.79 3.51 2.75
C ASP A 173 39.46 4.88 2.19
N VAL A 174 40.21 5.90 2.54
CA VAL A 174 40.03 7.27 2.05
C VAL A 174 41.33 7.84 1.45
N LYS A 175 41.17 8.78 0.55
CA LYS A 175 42.29 9.52 -0.11
C LYS A 175 42.27 10.99 0.24
N TYR A 176 43.39 11.63 0.09
CA TYR A 176 43.51 13.09 0.25
C TYR A 176 42.51 13.87 -0.61
N SER A 177 42.28 13.44 -1.86
CA SER A 177 41.35 14.08 -2.80
C SER A 177 39.89 13.88 -2.44
N GLU A 178 39.57 12.87 -1.61
CA GLU A 178 38.18 12.50 -1.26
C GLU A 178 38.14 12.01 0.20
N PRO A 179 38.34 12.91 1.18
CA PRO A 179 38.41 12.54 2.60
C PRO A 179 36.99 12.43 3.23
N THR A 180 36.12 11.65 2.62
CA THR A 180 34.73 11.48 3.11
C THR A 180 34.57 10.17 3.86
N LEU A 181 34.03 10.22 5.09
CA LEU A 181 33.68 9.10 5.91
C LEU A 181 32.17 8.90 5.91
N THR A 182 31.73 7.69 5.56
CA THR A 182 30.32 7.30 5.61
C THR A 182 30.08 6.49 6.88
N PHE A 183 29.27 7.06 7.79
CA PHE A 183 28.92 6.40 9.05
C PHE A 183 27.67 5.55 8.92
N GLU A 184 27.66 4.46 9.63
CA GLU A 184 26.53 3.54 9.74
C GLU A 184 26.20 3.29 11.20
N HIS A 185 24.91 3.15 11.55
CA HIS A 185 24.51 2.73 12.88
C HIS A 185 24.91 1.27 13.14
N ARG A 186 25.51 1.05 14.29
CA ARG A 186 25.87 -0.29 14.82
C ARG A 186 24.88 -0.77 15.86
N THR A 187 23.90 0.05 16.19
CA THR A 187 22.73 -0.30 17.00
C THR A 187 21.54 -0.63 16.13
N ALA A 188 20.64 -1.47 16.64
CA ALA A 188 19.30 -1.69 16.12
C ALA A 188 18.34 -0.74 16.84
N LYS A 189 17.50 -0.04 16.10
CA LYS A 189 16.38 0.72 16.67
C LYS A 189 15.17 -0.19 16.84
N VAL A 190 14.49 -0.09 17.97
CA VAL A 190 13.24 -0.79 18.25
C VAL A 190 12.18 0.24 18.60
N THR A 191 11.06 0.20 17.90
CA THR A 191 9.88 1.01 18.20
C THR A 191 8.76 0.09 18.66
N ILE A 192 8.15 0.37 19.80
CA ILE A 192 7.03 -0.38 20.38
C ILE A 192 5.79 0.49 20.33
N ASN A 193 4.78 0.09 19.56
CA ASN A 193 3.47 0.72 19.51
C ASN A 193 2.49 -0.11 20.34
N ILE A 194 1.85 0.50 21.35
CA ILE A 194 0.82 -0.14 22.17
C ILE A 194 -0.54 0.45 21.80
N LYS A 195 -1.44 -0.38 21.31
CA LYS A 195 -2.85 -0.06 21.06
C LYS A 195 -3.73 -0.54 22.23
N MET A 196 -4.78 0.17 22.50
CA MET A 196 -5.83 -0.25 23.44
C MET A 196 -7.00 -0.84 22.66
N SER A 197 -7.56 -1.96 23.12
CA SER A 197 -8.74 -2.58 22.49
C SER A 197 -10.01 -1.73 22.59
N VAL A 198 -10.00 -0.69 23.44
CA VAL A 198 -11.10 0.29 23.60
C VAL A 198 -10.53 1.68 23.41
N GLU A 199 -10.88 2.34 22.33
CA GLU A 199 -10.37 3.68 21.94
C GLU A 199 -10.66 4.81 22.94
N SER A 200 -11.58 4.62 23.88
CA SER A 200 -11.94 5.61 24.91
C SER A 200 -11.22 5.44 26.24
N SER A 201 -10.23 4.56 26.34
CA SER A 201 -9.49 4.35 27.59
C SER A 201 -8.55 5.52 27.86
N THR A 202 -8.70 6.17 29.01
CA THR A 202 -7.74 7.16 29.54
C THR A 202 -6.55 6.50 30.25
N ALA A 203 -6.47 5.18 30.21
CA ALA A 203 -5.43 4.39 30.84
C ALA A 203 -4.06 4.66 30.19
N SER A 204 -3.02 4.83 30.98
CA SER A 204 -1.66 5.07 30.51
C SER A 204 -0.77 3.86 30.74
N VAL A 205 0.01 3.52 29.73
CA VAL A 205 1.08 2.51 29.83
C VAL A 205 2.22 3.08 30.66
N SER A 206 2.67 2.33 31.66
CA SER A 206 3.82 2.66 32.49
C SER A 206 4.76 1.45 32.64
N ASP A 207 5.96 1.68 33.17
CA ASP A 207 6.97 0.63 33.44
C ASP A 207 7.23 -0.32 32.26
N LEU A 208 7.17 0.19 31.01
CA LEU A 208 7.50 -0.62 29.87
C LEU A 208 9.00 -0.96 29.86
N LYS A 209 9.32 -2.24 29.71
CA LYS A 209 10.68 -2.76 29.62
C LYS A 209 10.80 -3.77 28.51
N LEU A 210 11.90 -3.69 27.77
CA LEU A 210 12.36 -4.75 26.90
C LEU A 210 13.26 -5.68 27.70
N CYS A 211 13.04 -6.99 27.60
CA CYS A 211 13.59 -7.98 28.53
C CYS A 211 14.45 -9.02 27.79
N ASN A 212 15.29 -9.73 28.56
CA ASN A 212 16.18 -10.80 28.08
C ASN A 212 17.15 -10.35 26.97
N LEU A 213 17.70 -9.15 27.15
CA LEU A 213 18.63 -8.52 26.24
C LEU A 213 20.08 -8.75 26.64
N THR A 214 20.98 -8.65 25.64
CA THR A 214 22.44 -8.68 25.81
C THR A 214 23.04 -7.33 25.42
N GLY A 215 24.29 -7.06 25.80
CA GLY A 215 24.97 -5.81 25.48
C GLY A 215 24.36 -4.58 26.16
N VAL A 216 23.75 -4.78 27.33
CA VAL A 216 23.25 -3.70 28.18
C VAL A 216 24.28 -3.39 29.27
N LYS A 217 24.46 -2.13 29.58
CA LYS A 217 25.43 -1.63 30.56
C LYS A 217 25.27 -2.32 31.93
N ASP A 218 26.41 -2.52 32.60
CA ASP A 218 26.51 -3.13 33.92
C ASP A 218 25.93 -4.58 33.99
N GLY A 219 25.86 -5.27 32.84
CA GLY A 219 25.33 -6.63 32.76
C GLY A 219 23.81 -6.71 32.99
N ALA A 220 23.09 -5.62 32.87
CA ALA A 220 21.65 -5.62 32.88
C ALA A 220 21.09 -6.41 31.67
N THR A 221 19.89 -6.98 31.85
CA THR A 221 19.20 -7.74 30.79
C THR A 221 17.89 -7.10 30.38
N GLN A 222 17.65 -5.86 30.83
CA GLN A 222 16.44 -5.11 30.53
C GLN A 222 16.80 -3.68 30.13
N VAL A 223 15.99 -3.13 29.22
CA VAL A 223 16.06 -1.72 28.82
C VAL A 223 14.71 -1.07 29.06
N THR A 224 14.72 0.08 29.75
CA THR A 224 13.57 0.99 29.85
C THR A 224 13.62 1.95 28.66
N PRO A 225 12.69 1.92 27.71
CA PRO A 225 12.77 2.68 26.47
C PRO A 225 12.42 4.16 26.67
N TYR A 226 12.79 4.97 25.70
CA TYR A 226 12.40 6.37 25.56
C TYR A 226 10.94 6.46 25.07
N GLN A 227 10.19 7.42 25.56
CA GLN A 227 8.86 7.76 25.08
C GLN A 227 8.90 9.18 24.48
N PRO A 228 8.92 9.31 23.13
CA PRO A 228 9.04 10.60 22.46
C PRO A 228 7.91 11.57 22.77
N ASP A 229 6.68 11.07 22.79
CA ASP A 229 5.48 11.83 23.16
C ASP A 229 4.74 11.11 24.31
N LYS A 230 4.62 11.78 25.45
CA LYS A 230 3.96 11.24 26.63
C LYS A 230 2.45 10.99 26.45
N ASN A 231 1.84 11.53 25.40
CA ASN A 231 0.42 11.34 25.07
C ASN A 231 0.20 10.16 24.11
N VAL A 232 1.26 9.57 23.57
CA VAL A 232 1.19 8.46 22.62
C VAL A 232 1.91 7.25 23.21
N ALA A 233 1.27 6.10 23.21
CA ALA A 233 1.86 4.86 23.71
C ALA A 233 2.83 4.24 22.69
N THR A 234 3.77 5.06 22.23
CA THR A 234 4.89 4.68 21.37
C THR A 234 6.19 4.87 22.14
N PHE A 235 7.03 3.84 22.14
CA PHE A 235 8.28 3.78 22.87
C PHE A 235 9.41 3.37 21.93
N GLU A 236 10.59 3.95 22.14
CA GLU A 236 11.78 3.69 21.31
C GLU A 236 12.95 3.24 22.16
N ALA A 237 13.72 2.27 21.68
CA ALA A 237 14.96 1.83 22.31
C ALA A 237 16.04 1.57 21.26
N LEU A 238 17.30 1.77 21.66
CA LEU A 238 18.46 1.38 20.91
C LEU A 238 19.10 0.15 21.56
N LEU A 239 19.32 -0.89 20.78
CA LEU A 239 19.79 -2.18 21.23
C LEU A 239 20.99 -2.64 20.38
N PRO A 240 21.91 -3.41 20.93
CA PRO A 240 22.87 -4.14 20.11
C PRO A 240 22.15 -5.09 19.17
N GLU A 241 22.78 -5.37 18.03
CA GLU A 241 22.32 -6.44 17.15
C GLU A 241 22.27 -7.77 17.91
N GLN A 242 21.13 -8.41 17.96
CA GLN A 242 20.90 -9.63 18.71
C GLN A 242 19.62 -10.35 18.26
N THR A 243 19.49 -11.62 18.67
CA THR A 243 18.27 -12.40 18.42
C THR A 243 17.42 -12.49 19.68
N ILE A 244 16.15 -12.10 19.57
CA ILE A 244 15.12 -12.41 20.58
C ILE A 244 14.81 -13.89 20.46
N ALA A 245 15.18 -14.67 21.46
CA ALA A 245 15.02 -16.12 21.41
C ALA A 245 13.55 -16.54 21.57
N ALA A 246 13.18 -17.63 20.89
CA ALA A 246 11.85 -18.24 21.07
C ALA A 246 11.64 -18.69 22.51
N GLY A 247 10.44 -18.50 23.04
CA GLY A 247 10.07 -18.85 24.42
C GLY A 247 10.60 -17.90 25.49
N THR A 248 11.24 -16.78 25.13
CA THR A 248 11.72 -15.79 26.11
C THR A 248 10.75 -14.62 26.27
N GLN A 249 10.63 -14.10 27.49
CA GLN A 249 9.89 -12.87 27.73
C GLN A 249 10.62 -11.70 27.06
N PHE A 250 9.94 -11.02 26.10
CA PHE A 250 10.51 -9.89 25.38
C PHE A 250 10.04 -8.54 25.94
N LEU A 251 8.79 -8.45 26.37
CA LEU A 251 8.17 -7.19 26.79
C LEU A 251 7.49 -7.36 28.14
N SER A 252 7.60 -6.35 28.99
CA SER A 252 6.75 -6.17 30.18
C SER A 252 6.31 -4.73 30.29
N LEU A 253 5.10 -4.51 30.82
CA LEU A 253 4.56 -3.17 31.07
C LEU A 253 3.49 -3.20 32.16
N GLN A 254 3.11 -2.04 32.65
CA GLN A 254 1.96 -1.86 33.53
C GLN A 254 0.90 -0.97 32.86
N LEU A 255 -0.36 -1.32 33.09
CA LEU A 255 -1.54 -0.54 32.73
C LEU A 255 -2.47 -0.48 33.94
N ASP A 256 -2.72 0.70 34.46
CA ASP A 256 -3.57 0.91 35.65
C ASP A 256 -3.22 -0.01 36.86
N GLY A 257 -1.92 -0.22 37.10
CA GLY A 257 -1.42 -1.06 38.17
C GLY A 257 -1.50 -2.58 37.93
N HIS A 258 -1.91 -3.00 36.74
CA HIS A 258 -1.90 -4.41 36.33
C HIS A 258 -0.67 -4.66 35.44
N SER A 259 0.06 -5.75 35.74
CA SER A 259 1.26 -6.13 34.99
C SER A 259 0.87 -6.99 33.79
N PHE A 260 1.48 -6.69 32.66
CA PHE A 260 1.39 -7.45 31.43
C PHE A 260 2.78 -7.90 30.99
N THR A 261 2.86 -9.10 30.44
CA THR A 261 4.11 -9.64 29.88
C THR A 261 3.85 -10.31 28.54
N TYR A 262 4.77 -10.12 27.60
CA TYR A 262 4.74 -10.81 26.33
C TYR A 262 5.98 -11.71 26.21
N THR A 263 5.73 -12.99 25.94
CA THR A 263 6.75 -13.98 25.64
C THR A 263 6.79 -14.22 24.15
N TRP A 264 7.98 -14.19 23.53
CA TRP A 264 8.14 -14.44 22.12
C TRP A 264 7.73 -15.87 21.77
N THR A 265 6.61 -16.04 21.09
CA THR A 265 5.98 -17.36 20.87
C THR A 265 6.36 -18.03 19.55
N ALA A 266 6.99 -17.28 18.61
CA ALA A 266 7.39 -17.84 17.35
C ALA A 266 8.44 -18.96 17.53
N SER A 267 8.36 -19.99 16.71
CA SER A 267 9.26 -21.16 16.76
C SER A 267 10.71 -20.84 16.40
N GLN A 268 10.94 -19.70 15.75
CA GLN A 268 12.27 -19.15 15.47
C GLN A 268 12.44 -17.83 16.22
N GLY A 269 13.68 -17.52 16.61
CA GLY A 269 13.99 -16.22 17.20
C GLY A 269 13.80 -15.08 16.19
N TYR A 270 13.69 -13.86 16.68
CA TYR A 270 13.64 -12.65 15.84
C TYR A 270 14.97 -11.90 15.90
N GLU A 271 15.59 -11.61 14.76
CA GLU A 271 16.85 -10.89 14.65
C GLU A 271 16.64 -9.39 14.61
N LEU A 272 17.16 -8.66 15.61
CA LEU A 272 17.27 -7.22 15.61
C LEU A 272 18.55 -6.84 14.87
N LYS A 273 18.45 -6.08 13.78
CA LYS A 273 19.57 -5.74 12.89
C LYS A 273 20.08 -4.33 13.12
N ALA A 274 21.39 -4.18 13.22
CA ALA A 274 22.05 -2.87 13.23
C ALA A 274 21.70 -2.06 11.97
N GLY A 275 21.48 -0.74 12.14
CA GLY A 275 21.10 0.17 11.07
C GLY A 275 19.64 0.07 10.61
N TYR A 276 18.81 -0.75 11.27
CA TYR A 276 17.39 -0.90 10.99
C TYR A 276 16.55 -0.53 12.21
N ASN A 277 15.34 -0.04 11.95
CA ASN A 277 14.30 0.13 12.96
C ASN A 277 13.27 -1.00 12.83
N THR A 278 13.10 -1.79 13.89
CA THR A 278 12.02 -2.77 13.97
C THR A 278 10.86 -2.17 14.75
N ILE A 279 9.73 -2.01 14.10
CA ILE A 279 8.50 -1.47 14.68
C ILE A 279 7.59 -2.62 15.07
N PHE A 280 7.44 -2.87 16.36
CA PHE A 280 6.51 -3.86 16.91
C PHE A 280 5.20 -3.19 17.28
N THR A 281 4.08 -3.83 16.97
CA THR A 281 2.75 -3.40 17.37
C THR A 281 2.11 -4.45 18.26
N PHE A 282 1.59 -4.01 19.42
CA PHE A 282 0.89 -4.83 20.37
C PHE A 282 -0.45 -4.20 20.72
N THR A 283 -1.47 -5.04 20.93
CA THR A 283 -2.79 -4.63 21.47
C THR A 283 -2.98 -5.17 22.86
N LEU A 284 -3.38 -4.31 23.79
CA LEU A 284 -3.79 -4.71 25.14
C LEU A 284 -5.29 -4.99 25.16
N ALA A 285 -5.66 -6.25 25.37
CA ALA A 285 -7.04 -6.70 25.41
C ALA A 285 -7.28 -7.66 26.59
N ASN A 286 -8.30 -7.41 27.40
CA ASN A 286 -8.81 -8.35 28.43
C ASN A 286 -7.75 -9.00 29.35
N LYS A 287 -6.69 -8.28 29.72
CA LYS A 287 -5.56 -8.71 30.56
C LYS A 287 -4.42 -9.44 29.79
N ASP A 288 -4.46 -9.48 28.47
CA ASP A 288 -3.41 -10.07 27.64
C ASP A 288 -2.75 -9.02 26.76
N ILE A 289 -1.47 -9.25 26.40
CA ILE A 289 -0.77 -8.54 25.34
C ILE A 289 -0.84 -9.40 24.08
N ILE A 290 -1.45 -8.87 23.04
CA ILE A 290 -1.55 -9.51 21.74
C ILE A 290 -0.52 -8.85 20.82
N PHE A 291 0.39 -9.64 20.26
CA PHE A 291 1.32 -9.18 19.24
C PHE A 291 0.60 -9.11 17.89
N GLU A 292 0.53 -7.92 17.28
CA GLU A 292 -0.12 -7.71 16.00
C GLU A 292 0.83 -7.82 14.80
N GLY A 293 2.12 -7.75 15.04
CA GLY A 293 3.13 -7.87 14.00
C GLY A 293 4.31 -6.93 14.19
N CYS A 294 5.26 -7.00 13.29
CA CYS A 294 6.39 -6.08 13.22
C CYS A 294 6.72 -5.69 11.77
N THR A 295 7.28 -4.49 11.63
CA THR A 295 7.77 -3.96 10.36
C THR A 295 9.24 -3.59 10.52
N LEU A 296 10.09 -4.04 9.58
CA LEU A 296 11.49 -3.68 9.51
C LEU A 296 11.65 -2.54 8.48
N VAL A 297 12.20 -1.41 8.91
CA VAL A 297 12.48 -0.26 8.04
C VAL A 297 13.96 0.09 8.14
N GLY A 298 14.57 0.54 7.06
CA GLY A 298 15.92 1.10 7.13
C GLY A 298 15.93 2.31 8.06
N TRP A 299 16.87 2.38 8.98
CA TRP A 299 16.93 3.51 9.91
C TRP A 299 17.23 4.83 9.19
N LEU A 300 17.96 4.75 8.08
CA LEU A 300 18.37 5.92 7.28
C LEU A 300 17.34 6.34 6.22
N ASP A 301 16.41 5.46 5.87
CA ASP A 301 15.57 5.63 4.68
C ASP A 301 14.27 6.33 4.99
N GLY A 302 14.02 7.17 5.88
CA GLY A 302 12.79 7.95 6.12
C GLY A 302 11.56 7.71 5.20
N GLN A 303 11.73 6.85 4.23
CA GLN A 303 10.77 6.17 3.39
C GLN A 303 10.71 4.74 3.91
N GLY A 304 9.65 4.43 4.67
CA GLY A 304 9.26 3.05 4.81
C GLY A 304 9.09 2.48 3.40
N THR A 305 10.12 1.81 2.89
CA THR A 305 9.84 0.77 1.93
C THR A 305 8.98 -0.19 2.73
N GLN A 306 7.70 -0.23 2.42
CA GLN A 306 6.80 -1.29 2.80
C GLN A 306 7.33 -2.58 2.16
N GLY A 307 8.49 -2.99 2.59
CA GLY A 307 9.11 -4.25 2.30
C GLY A 307 8.97 -5.08 3.56
N ASN A 308 7.96 -5.90 3.60
CA ASN A 308 7.86 -7.01 4.53
C ASN A 308 9.03 -7.96 4.27
N THR A 309 10.25 -7.61 4.72
CA THR A 309 11.49 -8.38 4.51
C THR A 309 12.15 -8.82 5.81
N GLY A 310 11.42 -8.73 6.93
CA GLY A 310 11.74 -9.55 8.09
C GLY A 310 10.87 -10.81 8.03
N PRO A 311 11.32 -12.02 8.34
CA PRO A 311 10.39 -13.10 8.55
C PRO A 311 9.49 -12.69 9.71
N SER A 312 8.25 -12.28 9.40
CA SER A 312 7.18 -12.33 10.38
C SER A 312 7.13 -13.79 10.81
N THR A 313 7.65 -14.10 11.97
CA THR A 313 7.69 -15.46 12.48
C THR A 313 6.30 -15.95 12.86
N LEU A 314 5.30 -15.08 12.72
CA LEU A 314 3.90 -15.39 12.97
C LEU A 314 3.14 -15.30 11.65
N ASP A 315 2.86 -16.46 11.05
CA ASP A 315 2.07 -16.52 9.82
C ASP A 315 0.59 -16.22 10.09
N PHE A 316 0.08 -16.69 11.23
CA PHE A 316 -1.29 -16.47 11.70
C PHE A 316 -1.44 -16.85 13.17
N ILE A 317 -2.50 -16.34 13.81
CA ILE A 317 -3.04 -16.84 15.08
C ILE A 317 -4.52 -17.18 14.90
N VAL A 318 -5.04 -18.08 15.73
CA VAL A 318 -6.48 -18.37 15.78
C VAL A 318 -7.00 -17.87 17.12
N GLU A 319 -7.90 -16.89 17.07
CA GLU A 319 -8.55 -16.33 18.25
C GLU A 319 -10.06 -16.38 18.04
N ASP A 320 -10.76 -16.95 18.99
CA ASP A 320 -12.23 -17.15 18.94
C ASP A 320 -12.72 -17.76 17.60
N GLY A 321 -11.94 -18.70 17.05
CA GLY A 321 -12.23 -19.36 15.77
C GLY A 321 -11.96 -18.50 14.52
N THR A 322 -11.39 -17.29 14.69
CA THR A 322 -10.99 -16.40 13.61
C THR A 322 -9.48 -16.49 13.38
N TYR A 323 -9.07 -16.69 12.14
CA TYR A 323 -7.68 -16.62 11.72
C TYR A 323 -7.27 -15.15 11.55
N LYS A 324 -6.40 -14.65 12.40
CA LYS A 324 -5.70 -13.38 12.22
C LYS A 324 -4.42 -13.65 11.44
N VAL A 325 -4.35 -13.17 10.21
CA VAL A 325 -3.32 -13.55 9.25
C VAL A 325 -2.38 -12.38 8.98
N TYR A 326 -1.07 -12.66 9.03
CA TYR A 326 0.00 -11.67 8.89
C TYR A 326 0.80 -11.84 7.59
N THR A 327 0.80 -13.03 6.98
CA THR A 327 1.65 -13.36 5.81
C THR A 327 0.89 -14.17 4.76
N GLU A 328 1.49 -14.29 3.58
CA GLU A 328 1.03 -15.19 2.52
C GLU A 328 0.91 -16.64 3.01
N ALA A 329 1.86 -17.11 3.81
CA ALA A 329 1.83 -18.47 4.36
C ALA A 329 0.62 -18.67 5.27
N GLY A 330 0.35 -17.71 6.17
CA GLY A 330 -0.84 -17.73 7.02
C GLY A 330 -2.14 -17.68 6.22
N LEU A 331 -2.21 -16.85 5.17
CA LEU A 331 -3.36 -16.79 4.26
C LEU A 331 -3.63 -18.14 3.58
N LYS A 332 -2.58 -18.83 3.15
CA LYS A 332 -2.68 -20.17 2.54
C LYS A 332 -3.14 -21.22 3.55
N VAL A 333 -2.63 -21.19 4.78
CA VAL A 333 -3.07 -22.10 5.87
C VAL A 333 -4.54 -21.92 6.17
N TRP A 334 -5.03 -20.68 6.31
CA TRP A 334 -6.45 -20.41 6.45
C TRP A 334 -7.26 -20.95 5.26
N ALA A 335 -6.81 -20.68 4.04
CA ALA A 335 -7.49 -21.14 2.83
C ALA A 335 -7.57 -22.66 2.76
N ASP A 336 -6.53 -23.38 3.14
CA ASP A 336 -6.51 -24.86 3.18
C ASP A 336 -7.42 -25.40 4.27
N HIS A 337 -7.47 -24.74 5.44
CA HIS A 337 -8.43 -25.08 6.50
C HIS A 337 -9.89 -24.93 6.02
N VAL A 338 -10.22 -23.83 5.35
CA VAL A 338 -11.56 -23.63 4.74
C VAL A 338 -11.87 -24.73 3.74
N LYS A 339 -10.93 -25.03 2.81
CA LYS A 339 -11.09 -26.07 1.77
C LYS A 339 -11.19 -27.48 2.35
N ALA A 340 -10.67 -27.72 3.56
CA ALA A 340 -10.84 -29.00 4.28
C ALA A 340 -12.27 -29.22 4.82
N GLY A 341 -13.19 -28.27 4.60
CA GLY A 341 -14.61 -28.40 4.96
C GLY A 341 -15.10 -27.38 5.99
N HIS A 342 -14.24 -26.46 6.44
CA HIS A 342 -14.57 -25.44 7.45
C HIS A 342 -15.02 -24.12 6.81
N TRP A 343 -16.09 -24.17 6.02
CA TRP A 343 -16.56 -23.09 5.11
C TRP A 343 -17.05 -21.83 5.82
N SER A 344 -17.17 -21.82 7.13
CA SER A 344 -17.56 -20.67 7.96
C SER A 344 -16.42 -20.08 8.77
N THR A 345 -15.18 -20.54 8.58
CA THR A 345 -14.02 -20.03 9.32
C THR A 345 -13.68 -18.60 8.92
N ASN A 346 -13.66 -17.72 9.89
CA ASN A 346 -13.36 -16.30 9.68
C ASN A 346 -11.87 -16.04 9.44
N LEU A 347 -11.62 -14.98 8.68
CA LEU A 347 -10.30 -14.39 8.44
C LEU A 347 -10.31 -12.91 8.80
N THR A 348 -9.26 -12.45 9.47
CA THR A 348 -8.94 -11.02 9.58
C THR A 348 -7.50 -10.81 9.14
N LEU A 349 -7.27 -9.89 8.21
CA LEU A 349 -5.91 -9.49 7.86
C LEU A 349 -5.34 -8.60 8.96
N MET A 350 -4.08 -8.81 9.28
CA MET A 350 -3.34 -8.06 10.28
C MET A 350 -2.18 -7.28 9.67
N ASN A 351 -2.00 -7.43 8.36
CA ASN A 351 -0.93 -6.79 7.59
C ASN A 351 -1.28 -6.78 6.11
N ASP A 352 -0.63 -5.90 5.34
CA ASP A 352 -0.61 -6.03 3.89
C ASP A 352 0.10 -7.33 3.48
N ILE A 353 -0.46 -8.04 2.52
CA ILE A 353 0.09 -9.29 2.01
C ILE A 353 0.45 -9.13 0.54
N ILE A 354 1.75 -9.19 0.24
CA ILE A 354 2.22 -9.27 -1.14
C ILE A 354 2.52 -10.74 -1.42
N MET A 355 1.74 -11.35 -2.29
CA MET A 355 1.91 -12.75 -2.63
C MET A 355 3.14 -12.95 -3.53
N THR A 356 3.83 -14.07 -3.32
CA THR A 356 4.99 -14.46 -4.13
C THR A 356 4.56 -14.63 -5.58
N SER A 357 5.28 -13.99 -6.50
CA SER A 357 4.99 -14.09 -7.93
C SER A 357 5.07 -15.53 -8.40
N PRO A 358 4.03 -16.06 -9.06
CA PRO A 358 4.06 -17.41 -9.59
C PRO A 358 4.98 -17.49 -10.82
N ALA A 359 5.34 -18.70 -11.23
CA ALA A 359 5.99 -18.90 -12.52
C ALA A 359 5.09 -18.35 -13.65
N SER A 360 5.70 -17.88 -14.74
CA SER A 360 4.97 -17.32 -15.87
C SER A 360 3.86 -18.26 -16.35
N GLY A 361 2.63 -17.74 -16.45
CA GLY A 361 1.45 -18.50 -16.85
C GLY A 361 0.83 -19.39 -15.76
N SER A 362 1.33 -19.34 -14.51
CA SER A 362 0.82 -20.11 -13.37
C SER A 362 0.01 -19.24 -12.41
N SER A 363 -0.63 -19.87 -11.42
CA SER A 363 -1.38 -19.24 -10.35
C SER A 363 -0.65 -19.40 -9.01
N ASN A 364 -0.74 -18.41 -8.12
CA ASN A 364 -0.32 -18.51 -6.71
C ASN A 364 -1.50 -18.65 -5.75
N TRP A 365 -2.73 -18.55 -6.26
CA TRP A 365 -3.96 -18.69 -5.50
C TRP A 365 -4.89 -19.73 -6.10
N THR A 366 -5.50 -20.55 -5.25
CA THR A 366 -6.60 -21.45 -5.61
C THR A 366 -7.89 -20.91 -5.02
N PRO A 367 -8.86 -20.51 -5.84
CA PRO A 367 -10.11 -19.91 -5.37
C PRO A 367 -10.84 -20.75 -4.31
N ILE A 368 -11.29 -20.09 -3.23
CA ILE A 368 -12.07 -20.71 -2.17
C ILE A 368 -13.41 -21.18 -2.74
N GLY A 369 -13.82 -22.43 -2.44
CA GLY A 369 -15.09 -22.99 -2.87
C GLY A 369 -15.08 -23.62 -4.27
N ARG A 370 -13.99 -23.57 -5.02
CA ARG A 370 -13.88 -24.18 -6.34
C ARG A 370 -13.70 -25.71 -6.20
N SER A 371 -14.63 -26.48 -6.77
CA SER A 371 -14.55 -27.95 -6.75
C SER A 371 -13.52 -28.50 -7.75
N SER A 372 -13.43 -27.91 -8.96
CA SER A 372 -12.39 -28.16 -9.97
C SER A 372 -12.36 -27.04 -10.99
N GLN A 373 -11.31 -26.99 -11.83
CA GLN A 373 -11.17 -25.98 -12.87
C GLN A 373 -12.30 -26.00 -13.91
N THR A 374 -12.82 -27.18 -14.25
CA THR A 374 -13.82 -27.38 -15.32
C THR A 374 -15.20 -27.75 -14.80
N SER A 375 -15.44 -27.63 -13.49
CA SER A 375 -16.75 -27.85 -12.86
C SER A 375 -17.54 -26.56 -12.71
N LEU A 376 -18.83 -26.63 -12.97
CA LEU A 376 -19.77 -25.57 -12.56
C LEU A 376 -20.22 -25.73 -11.10
N ASN A 377 -19.97 -26.88 -10.47
CA ASN A 377 -20.24 -27.06 -9.05
C ASN A 377 -19.21 -26.31 -8.20
N TYR A 378 -19.66 -25.80 -7.08
CA TYR A 378 -18.84 -25.12 -6.08
C TYR A 378 -19.38 -25.37 -4.68
N THR A 379 -18.57 -25.04 -3.69
CA THR A 379 -19.01 -24.99 -2.30
C THR A 379 -19.03 -23.53 -1.85
N THR A 380 -20.05 -23.16 -1.12
CA THR A 380 -20.30 -21.78 -0.71
C THR A 380 -19.54 -21.47 0.58
N TYR A 381 -18.77 -20.39 0.58
CA TYR A 381 -18.16 -19.84 1.77
C TYR A 381 -19.18 -18.98 2.54
N THR A 382 -19.27 -19.16 3.86
CA THR A 382 -20.25 -18.50 4.72
C THR A 382 -19.65 -17.76 5.92
N GLY A 383 -18.30 -17.75 6.03
CA GLY A 383 -17.59 -16.99 7.05
C GLY A 383 -17.39 -15.51 6.70
N THR A 384 -16.64 -14.82 7.53
CA THR A 384 -16.25 -13.43 7.31
C THR A 384 -14.79 -13.37 6.89
N ILE A 385 -14.50 -12.67 5.81
CA ILE A 385 -13.17 -12.19 5.44
C ILE A 385 -13.16 -10.68 5.71
N ASP A 386 -12.42 -10.28 6.74
CA ASP A 386 -12.20 -8.88 7.07
C ASP A 386 -10.78 -8.47 6.66
N GLY A 387 -10.67 -7.62 5.66
CA GLY A 387 -9.40 -7.05 5.24
C GLY A 387 -8.82 -6.09 6.27
N ASN A 388 -9.64 -5.58 7.21
CA ASN A 388 -9.22 -4.65 8.26
C ASN A 388 -8.49 -3.41 7.70
N GLY A 389 -8.81 -3.01 6.46
CA GLY A 389 -8.16 -1.93 5.72
C GLY A 389 -6.86 -2.32 5.00
N TYR A 390 -6.39 -3.56 5.15
CA TYR A 390 -5.16 -4.04 4.49
C TYR A 390 -5.39 -4.54 3.07
N THR A 391 -4.29 -4.64 2.34
CA THR A 391 -4.23 -5.03 0.94
C THR A 391 -3.69 -6.45 0.77
N ILE A 392 -4.30 -7.23 -0.14
CA ILE A 392 -3.65 -8.40 -0.74
C ILE A 392 -3.24 -8.00 -2.16
N ASP A 393 -1.94 -8.01 -2.44
CA ASP A 393 -1.42 -7.71 -3.77
C ASP A 393 -0.73 -8.92 -4.40
N ASN A 394 -0.58 -8.86 -5.73
CA ASN A 394 0.03 -9.93 -6.53
C ASN A 394 -0.67 -11.30 -6.38
N MET A 395 -1.98 -11.30 -6.08
CA MET A 395 -2.80 -12.50 -6.11
C MET A 395 -3.11 -12.87 -7.57
N VAL A 396 -2.65 -14.04 -8.00
CA VAL A 396 -2.75 -14.47 -9.41
C VAL A 396 -3.54 -15.76 -9.52
N VAL A 397 -4.63 -15.70 -10.28
CA VAL A 397 -5.40 -16.85 -10.77
C VAL A 397 -5.37 -16.79 -12.29
N ASN A 398 -4.33 -17.33 -12.89
CA ASN A 398 -4.13 -17.33 -14.34
C ASN A 398 -4.49 -18.70 -14.92
N GLU A 399 -5.78 -18.90 -15.13
CA GLU A 399 -6.33 -20.19 -15.55
C GLU A 399 -7.33 -20.01 -16.70
N PRO A 400 -6.89 -19.65 -17.92
CA PRO A 400 -7.77 -19.33 -19.04
C PRO A 400 -8.64 -20.51 -19.52
N ASN A 401 -8.37 -21.71 -19.05
CA ASN A 401 -9.21 -22.89 -19.29
C ASN A 401 -10.14 -23.25 -18.13
N SER A 402 -9.99 -22.59 -17.00
CA SER A 402 -10.87 -22.74 -15.83
C SER A 402 -12.20 -22.03 -16.05
N TYR A 403 -13.23 -22.52 -15.41
CA TYR A 403 -14.55 -21.90 -15.49
C TYR A 403 -14.67 -20.67 -14.58
N ARG A 404 -13.87 -20.58 -13.51
CA ARG A 404 -13.95 -19.50 -12.53
C ARG A 404 -12.58 -19.04 -12.05
N ALA A 405 -12.38 -17.73 -11.98
CA ALA A 405 -11.22 -17.08 -11.38
C ALA A 405 -11.64 -15.95 -10.44
N SER A 406 -11.26 -16.03 -9.18
CA SER A 406 -11.50 -15.03 -8.14
C SER A 406 -10.75 -15.40 -6.85
N MET A 407 -10.83 -14.56 -5.82
CA MET A 407 -10.43 -14.96 -4.47
C MET A 407 -11.37 -16.03 -3.90
N VAL A 408 -12.69 -15.82 -4.00
CA VAL A 408 -13.76 -16.72 -3.53
C VAL A 408 -14.73 -17.02 -4.66
N VAL A 409 -15.00 -18.30 -4.93
CA VAL A 409 -15.93 -18.69 -6.02
C VAL A 409 -17.35 -18.33 -5.66
N ALA A 410 -17.81 -18.70 -4.45
CA ALA A 410 -19.18 -18.45 -4.04
C ALA A 410 -19.27 -17.98 -2.60
N LEU A 411 -19.96 -16.88 -2.39
CA LEU A 411 -20.26 -16.30 -1.08
C LEU A 411 -21.74 -16.52 -0.78
N GLY A 412 -22.04 -17.21 0.32
CA GLY A 412 -23.41 -17.57 0.69
C GLY A 412 -24.00 -16.72 1.79
N VAL A 413 -25.21 -17.10 2.22
CA VAL A 413 -25.91 -16.46 3.34
C VAL A 413 -25.08 -16.50 4.60
N GLY A 414 -24.94 -15.33 5.25
CA GLY A 414 -24.06 -15.14 6.40
C GLY A 414 -22.61 -14.82 6.03
N GLY A 415 -22.17 -15.18 4.80
CA GLY A 415 -20.84 -14.84 4.31
C GLY A 415 -20.65 -13.34 4.10
N THR A 416 -19.50 -12.84 4.50
CA THR A 416 -19.17 -11.42 4.35
C THR A 416 -17.71 -11.28 3.92
N ILE A 417 -17.46 -10.42 2.93
CA ILE A 417 -16.11 -9.91 2.62
C ILE A 417 -16.17 -8.40 2.80
N ARG A 418 -15.30 -7.86 3.64
CA ARG A 418 -15.32 -6.42 3.94
C ARG A 418 -13.93 -5.83 4.14
N ASN A 419 -13.84 -4.51 3.97
CA ASN A 419 -12.64 -3.70 4.28
C ASN A 419 -11.36 -4.25 3.64
N LEU A 420 -11.46 -4.84 2.44
CA LEU A 420 -10.35 -5.52 1.77
C LEU A 420 -9.99 -4.81 0.47
N THR A 421 -8.69 -4.59 0.28
CA THR A 421 -8.15 -4.11 -0.99
C THR A 421 -7.44 -5.24 -1.73
N ILE A 422 -7.71 -5.38 -3.04
CA ILE A 422 -6.92 -6.21 -3.96
C ILE A 422 -6.03 -5.29 -4.79
N GLY A 423 -4.72 -5.44 -4.66
CA GLY A 423 -3.71 -4.58 -5.26
C GLY A 423 -3.58 -4.72 -6.77
N SER A 424 -2.91 -3.76 -7.39
CA SER A 424 -2.77 -3.63 -8.85
C SER A 424 -1.87 -4.68 -9.52
N GLY A 425 -1.03 -5.36 -8.74
CA GLY A 425 -0.25 -6.51 -9.19
C GLY A 425 -1.06 -7.78 -9.37
N SER A 426 -2.33 -7.79 -8.94
CA SER A 426 -3.19 -8.98 -8.96
C SER A 426 -3.83 -9.21 -10.33
N TYR A 427 -3.99 -10.48 -10.70
CA TYR A 427 -4.53 -10.89 -11.99
C TYR A 427 -5.44 -12.10 -11.89
N PHE A 428 -6.64 -11.98 -12.48
CA PHE A 428 -7.65 -13.05 -12.47
C PHE A 428 -8.11 -13.33 -13.90
N SER A 429 -7.88 -14.54 -14.39
CA SER A 429 -8.26 -14.93 -15.75
C SER A 429 -8.94 -16.28 -15.80
N SER A 430 -10.09 -16.34 -16.46
CA SER A 430 -10.85 -17.58 -16.66
C SER A 430 -11.57 -17.60 -18.01
N ARG A 431 -12.20 -18.74 -18.29
CA ARG A 431 -13.00 -18.94 -19.50
C ARG A 431 -14.40 -18.33 -19.42
N TYR A 432 -15.09 -18.42 -18.26
CA TYR A 432 -16.50 -18.04 -18.15
C TYR A 432 -16.77 -16.94 -17.13
N TYR A 433 -16.26 -17.10 -15.89
CA TYR A 433 -16.59 -16.21 -14.79
C TYR A 433 -15.31 -15.69 -14.14
N ALA A 434 -15.06 -14.40 -14.24
CA ALA A 434 -13.89 -13.75 -13.62
C ALA A 434 -14.28 -12.54 -12.79
N SER A 435 -13.66 -12.42 -11.62
CA SER A 435 -13.72 -11.23 -10.77
C SER A 435 -12.55 -11.23 -9.80
N SER A 436 -12.27 -10.11 -9.15
CA SER A 436 -11.20 -10.08 -8.16
C SER A 436 -11.60 -10.75 -6.84
N LEU A 437 -12.81 -10.52 -6.34
CA LEU A 437 -13.24 -11.02 -5.03
C LEU A 437 -14.17 -12.23 -5.12
N VAL A 438 -15.34 -12.10 -5.75
CA VAL A 438 -16.36 -13.13 -5.71
C VAL A 438 -16.93 -13.39 -7.10
N VAL A 439 -16.95 -14.66 -7.54
CA VAL A 439 -17.68 -15.02 -8.77
C VAL A 439 -19.18 -14.98 -8.51
N ASP A 440 -19.70 -15.78 -7.58
CA ASP A 440 -21.13 -15.91 -7.31
C ASP A 440 -21.46 -15.46 -5.88
N ASN A 441 -21.98 -14.24 -5.71
CA ASN A 441 -22.49 -13.74 -4.43
C ASN A 441 -23.97 -14.17 -4.28
N ASN A 442 -24.21 -15.26 -3.55
CA ASN A 442 -25.51 -15.90 -3.37
C ASN A 442 -26.09 -15.63 -1.97
N GLY A 443 -26.51 -14.41 -1.71
CA GLY A 443 -27.05 -13.98 -0.41
C GLY A 443 -26.00 -13.57 0.61
N GLY A 444 -24.75 -13.34 0.18
CA GLY A 444 -23.67 -12.80 0.98
C GLY A 444 -23.55 -11.27 0.87
N LYS A 445 -22.54 -10.72 1.55
CA LYS A 445 -22.24 -9.29 1.60
C LYS A 445 -20.80 -9.02 1.18
N VAL A 446 -20.62 -8.14 0.20
CA VAL A 446 -19.32 -7.55 -0.18
C VAL A 446 -19.39 -6.06 0.14
N ILE A 447 -18.65 -5.61 1.17
CA ILE A 447 -18.81 -4.26 1.73
C ILE A 447 -17.44 -3.61 1.84
N ASN A 448 -17.33 -2.35 1.38
CA ASN A 448 -16.09 -1.58 1.46
C ASN A 448 -14.88 -2.35 0.95
N CYS A 449 -14.99 -2.89 -0.24
CA CYS A 449 -13.90 -3.61 -0.88
C CYS A 449 -13.42 -2.85 -2.11
N HIS A 450 -12.10 -2.78 -2.24
CA HIS A 450 -11.47 -2.04 -3.33
C HIS A 450 -10.63 -2.98 -4.18
N SER A 451 -10.63 -2.80 -5.51
CA SER A 451 -9.80 -3.61 -6.38
C SER A 451 -9.17 -2.77 -7.48
N ALA A 452 -7.86 -2.92 -7.62
CA ALA A 452 -7.08 -2.36 -8.72
C ALA A 452 -6.57 -3.46 -9.68
N ALA A 453 -7.05 -4.69 -9.54
CA ALA A 453 -6.59 -5.85 -10.28
C ALA A 453 -6.91 -5.78 -11.79
N THR A 454 -6.20 -6.58 -12.56
CA THR A 454 -6.63 -6.94 -13.93
C THR A 454 -7.50 -8.18 -13.88
N VAL A 455 -8.72 -8.07 -14.40
CA VAL A 455 -9.71 -9.16 -14.48
C VAL A 455 -9.99 -9.46 -15.95
N GLU A 456 -9.72 -10.68 -16.39
CA GLU A 456 -9.81 -11.05 -17.80
C GLU A 456 -10.68 -12.28 -18.02
N GLY A 457 -11.67 -12.15 -18.90
CA GLY A 457 -12.45 -13.27 -19.43
C GLY A 457 -11.95 -13.63 -20.84
N LYS A 458 -11.32 -14.80 -20.99
CA LYS A 458 -10.83 -15.33 -22.29
C LYS A 458 -11.70 -16.47 -22.76
N ILE A 459 -12.63 -16.15 -23.63
CA ILE A 459 -13.61 -17.14 -24.10
C ILE A 459 -13.09 -17.78 -25.38
N THR A 460 -12.50 -18.96 -25.25
CA THR A 460 -11.88 -19.69 -26.37
C THR A 460 -12.75 -20.81 -26.96
N SER A 461 -13.81 -21.21 -26.25
CA SER A 461 -14.78 -22.23 -26.72
C SER A 461 -16.09 -22.17 -25.94
N VAL A 462 -17.19 -22.52 -26.60
CA VAL A 462 -18.56 -22.45 -26.06
C VAL A 462 -18.93 -23.71 -25.28
N ARG A 463 -19.70 -23.53 -24.21
CA ARG A 463 -20.56 -24.56 -23.65
C ARG A 463 -21.99 -24.03 -23.67
N THR A 464 -22.86 -24.68 -24.43
CA THR A 464 -24.28 -24.29 -24.55
C THR A 464 -24.96 -24.17 -23.18
N GLY A 465 -25.65 -23.06 -22.95
CA GLY A 465 -26.39 -22.80 -21.70
C GLY A 465 -25.52 -22.30 -20.54
N VAL A 466 -24.32 -21.79 -20.79
CA VAL A 466 -23.45 -21.16 -19.79
C VAL A 466 -23.26 -19.70 -20.15
N ASP A 467 -23.75 -18.79 -19.31
CA ASP A 467 -23.53 -17.35 -19.41
C ASP A 467 -22.07 -17.01 -19.06
N PHE A 468 -21.63 -15.84 -19.49
CA PHE A 468 -20.30 -15.30 -19.19
C PHE A 468 -20.42 -14.04 -18.35
N SER A 469 -19.69 -13.96 -17.26
CA SER A 469 -19.69 -12.77 -16.41
C SER A 469 -18.29 -12.38 -16.01
N VAL A 470 -17.88 -11.14 -16.36
CA VAL A 470 -16.58 -10.58 -16.03
C VAL A 470 -16.79 -9.26 -15.30
N GLY A 471 -16.55 -9.24 -13.99
CA GLY A 471 -16.74 -8.08 -13.13
C GLY A 471 -15.48 -7.70 -12.37
N GLY A 472 -15.24 -6.41 -12.19
CA GLY A 472 -14.03 -5.96 -11.50
C GLY A 472 -13.95 -6.46 -10.06
N VAL A 473 -15.05 -6.47 -9.33
CA VAL A 473 -15.16 -6.90 -7.93
C VAL A 473 -15.98 -8.19 -7.81
N VAL A 474 -17.17 -8.23 -8.40
CA VAL A 474 -18.10 -9.37 -8.34
C VAL A 474 -18.56 -9.73 -9.74
N ALA A 475 -18.54 -11.02 -10.11
CA ALA A 475 -19.07 -11.42 -11.42
C ALA A 475 -20.61 -11.51 -11.38
N ASN A 476 -21.19 -12.23 -10.43
CA ASN A 476 -22.63 -12.38 -10.30
C ASN A 476 -23.07 -12.02 -8.88
N ASN A 477 -24.01 -11.08 -8.76
CA ASN A 477 -24.67 -10.72 -7.51
C ASN A 477 -26.11 -11.21 -7.56
N TRP A 478 -26.38 -12.38 -6.97
CA TRP A 478 -27.64 -13.07 -7.09
C TRP A 478 -28.40 -13.12 -5.78
N SER A 479 -29.65 -12.71 -5.84
CA SER A 479 -30.64 -12.93 -4.79
C SER A 479 -31.48 -14.14 -5.14
N ASP A 480 -31.60 -15.09 -4.23
CA ASP A 480 -32.42 -16.30 -4.36
C ASP A 480 -33.43 -16.39 -3.21
N ASP A 481 -34.31 -17.40 -3.19
CA ASP A 481 -35.36 -17.53 -2.19
C ASP A 481 -34.91 -17.35 -0.75
N GLY A 482 -35.45 -16.31 -0.09
CA GLY A 482 -35.19 -15.96 1.30
C GLY A 482 -33.88 -15.20 1.56
N LYS A 483 -33.21 -14.64 0.51
CA LYS A 483 -31.83 -14.14 0.66
C LYS A 483 -31.60 -12.86 -0.13
N ASN A 484 -31.25 -11.78 0.53
CA ASN A 484 -30.70 -10.60 -0.13
C ASN A 484 -29.19 -10.77 -0.35
N SER A 485 -28.67 -10.28 -1.48
CA SER A 485 -27.26 -10.19 -1.75
C SER A 485 -26.82 -8.73 -1.90
N TYR A 486 -25.64 -8.41 -1.42
CA TYR A 486 -25.19 -7.03 -1.31
C TYR A 486 -23.77 -6.82 -1.86
N VAL A 487 -23.60 -5.76 -2.64
CA VAL A 487 -22.31 -5.16 -3.01
C VAL A 487 -22.40 -3.67 -2.67
N ILE A 488 -21.72 -3.24 -1.61
CA ILE A 488 -21.93 -1.94 -0.98
C ILE A 488 -20.59 -1.22 -0.80
N GLY A 489 -20.53 0.06 -1.19
CA GLY A 489 -19.36 0.90 -0.97
C GLY A 489 -18.08 0.34 -1.61
N CYS A 490 -18.20 -0.37 -2.71
CA CYS A 490 -17.06 -0.99 -3.37
C CYS A 490 -16.50 -0.12 -4.50
N SER A 491 -15.18 -0.17 -4.70
CA SER A 491 -14.53 0.54 -5.80
C SER A 491 -13.71 -0.38 -6.70
N PHE A 492 -13.64 -0.01 -7.97
CA PHE A 492 -12.75 -0.64 -8.94
C PHE A 492 -11.93 0.42 -9.67
N SER A 493 -10.61 0.23 -9.71
CA SER A 493 -9.67 1.13 -10.40
C SER A 493 -8.73 0.41 -11.38
N GLY A 494 -8.89 -0.91 -11.52
CA GLY A 494 -8.09 -1.76 -12.39
C GLY A 494 -8.57 -1.83 -13.83
N GLN A 495 -8.40 -3.01 -14.47
CA GLN A 495 -8.82 -3.26 -15.84
C GLN A 495 -9.72 -4.50 -15.91
N VAL A 496 -10.93 -4.34 -16.42
CA VAL A 496 -11.80 -5.45 -16.84
C VAL A 496 -11.62 -5.65 -18.35
N ILE A 497 -11.26 -6.86 -18.75
CA ILE A 497 -11.04 -7.23 -20.16
C ILE A 497 -11.89 -8.45 -20.48
N ALA A 498 -12.88 -8.31 -21.34
CA ALA A 498 -13.66 -9.42 -21.84
C ALA A 498 -13.40 -9.62 -23.35
N ASP A 499 -12.81 -10.76 -23.69
CA ASP A 499 -12.52 -11.15 -25.07
C ASP A 499 -13.43 -12.31 -25.49
N ALA A 500 -14.44 -11.97 -26.27
CA ALA A 500 -15.52 -12.87 -26.69
C ALA A 500 -15.36 -13.31 -28.14
N ASN A 501 -14.31 -14.07 -28.44
CA ASN A 501 -14.08 -14.57 -29.79
C ASN A 501 -15.08 -15.68 -30.18
N ASN A 502 -16.00 -15.38 -31.10
CA ASN A 502 -16.82 -16.34 -31.86
C ASN A 502 -17.90 -17.13 -31.11
N LEU A 503 -18.73 -16.49 -30.26
CA LEU A 503 -19.67 -17.22 -29.41
C LEU A 503 -21.13 -16.80 -29.53
N GLU A 504 -22.06 -17.72 -29.27
CA GLU A 504 -23.52 -17.57 -29.40
C GLU A 504 -24.23 -17.47 -28.02
N GLU A 505 -23.59 -17.01 -26.94
CA GLU A 505 -24.13 -16.99 -25.59
C GLU A 505 -24.26 -15.56 -25.01
N TYR A 506 -24.80 -15.42 -23.80
CA TYR A 506 -24.95 -14.15 -23.09
C TYR A 506 -23.64 -13.71 -22.43
N PHE A 507 -23.32 -12.44 -22.59
CA PHE A 507 -22.15 -11.81 -21.97
C PHE A 507 -22.57 -10.69 -21.04
N PHE A 508 -22.09 -10.76 -19.81
CA PHE A 508 -22.25 -9.71 -18.81
C PHE A 508 -20.87 -9.18 -18.42
N VAL A 509 -20.64 -7.89 -18.60
CA VAL A 509 -19.37 -7.24 -18.29
C VAL A 509 -19.63 -5.97 -17.51
N GLY A 510 -19.02 -5.83 -16.34
CA GLY A 510 -19.19 -4.65 -15.49
C GLY A 510 -17.91 -4.22 -14.78
N GLY A 511 -17.73 -2.92 -14.62
CA GLY A 511 -16.54 -2.41 -13.93
C GLY A 511 -16.49 -2.83 -12.45
N VAL A 512 -17.64 -2.90 -11.77
CA VAL A 512 -17.75 -3.41 -10.40
C VAL A 512 -18.46 -4.76 -10.38
N VAL A 513 -19.68 -4.85 -10.95
CA VAL A 513 -20.49 -6.06 -10.97
C VAL A 513 -20.87 -6.40 -12.42
N ALA A 514 -20.64 -7.63 -12.88
CA ALA A 514 -21.02 -7.98 -14.25
C ALA A 514 -22.52 -8.22 -14.37
N ASN A 515 -23.12 -9.00 -13.47
CA ASN A 515 -24.53 -9.36 -13.52
C ASN A 515 -25.15 -9.29 -12.13
N SER A 516 -26.13 -8.40 -11.95
CA SER A 516 -26.92 -8.28 -10.71
C SER A 516 -28.36 -8.69 -11.00
N ARG A 517 -28.84 -9.75 -10.36
CA ARG A 517 -30.19 -10.28 -10.65
C ARG A 517 -30.85 -10.95 -9.46
N THR A 518 -32.16 -10.99 -9.53
CA THR A 518 -33.03 -11.73 -8.60
C THR A 518 -33.58 -12.97 -9.29
N ALA A 519 -33.65 -14.09 -8.58
CA ALA A 519 -34.19 -15.33 -9.14
C ALA A 519 -35.69 -15.21 -9.46
N VAL A 520 -36.12 -15.99 -10.48
CA VAL A 520 -37.50 -16.03 -10.94
C VAL A 520 -38.45 -16.48 -9.82
N GLY A 521 -39.53 -15.74 -9.61
CA GLY A 521 -40.57 -16.07 -8.63
C GLY A 521 -40.34 -15.54 -7.21
N ASN A 522 -39.22 -14.85 -6.97
CA ASN A 522 -38.91 -14.25 -5.68
C ASN A 522 -39.43 -12.81 -5.58
N ASN A 523 -40.47 -12.59 -4.77
CA ASN A 523 -41.12 -11.27 -4.63
C ASN A 523 -40.66 -10.48 -3.39
N SER A 524 -39.73 -10.99 -2.59
CA SER A 524 -39.34 -10.38 -1.30
C SER A 524 -37.84 -10.06 -1.16
N ASN A 525 -36.96 -10.74 -1.91
CA ASN A 525 -35.52 -10.56 -1.75
C ASN A 525 -34.91 -9.84 -2.95
N ARG A 526 -33.82 -9.14 -2.71
CA ARG A 526 -33.20 -8.23 -3.70
C ARG A 526 -31.70 -8.46 -3.81
N ALA A 527 -31.18 -8.27 -5.02
CA ALA A 527 -29.76 -8.07 -5.28
C ALA A 527 -29.48 -6.56 -5.26
N HIS A 528 -28.59 -6.12 -4.38
CA HIS A 528 -28.29 -4.71 -4.17
C HIS A 528 -26.87 -4.39 -4.62
N VAL A 529 -26.70 -3.28 -5.36
CA VAL A 529 -25.42 -2.63 -5.67
C VAL A 529 -25.56 -1.17 -5.28
N VAL A 530 -24.86 -0.75 -4.21
CA VAL A 530 -25.11 0.55 -3.56
C VAL A 530 -23.81 1.28 -3.29
N GLY A 531 -23.75 2.57 -3.63
CA GLY A 531 -22.61 3.42 -3.31
C GLY A 531 -21.30 2.97 -3.94
N CYS A 532 -21.33 2.37 -5.13
CA CYS A 532 -20.13 1.82 -5.77
C CYS A 532 -19.54 2.77 -6.81
N ILE A 533 -18.23 2.73 -6.99
CA ILE A 533 -17.53 3.56 -7.97
C ILE A 533 -16.58 2.74 -8.86
N ASN A 534 -16.60 3.01 -10.17
CA ASN A 534 -15.57 2.54 -11.09
C ASN A 534 -14.77 3.72 -11.66
N THR A 535 -13.47 3.76 -11.36
CA THR A 535 -12.49 4.69 -11.93
C THR A 535 -11.57 4.02 -12.94
N GLY A 536 -11.66 2.69 -13.07
CA GLY A 536 -10.82 1.85 -13.93
C GLY A 536 -11.36 1.66 -15.34
N GLY A 537 -10.72 0.81 -16.11
CA GLY A 537 -11.07 0.53 -17.50
C GLY A 537 -11.99 -0.68 -17.65
N VAL A 538 -12.92 -0.62 -18.61
CA VAL A 538 -13.71 -1.75 -19.10
C VAL A 538 -13.48 -1.93 -20.59
N THR A 539 -12.87 -3.02 -20.99
CA THR A 539 -12.59 -3.34 -22.39
C THR A 539 -13.39 -4.57 -22.82
N PHE A 540 -14.24 -4.40 -23.82
CA PHE A 540 -14.98 -5.50 -24.42
C PHE A 540 -14.56 -5.68 -25.89
N LYS A 541 -14.11 -6.88 -26.23
CA LYS A 541 -13.72 -7.29 -27.58
C LYS A 541 -14.61 -8.42 -28.06
N ASN A 542 -15.19 -8.28 -29.24
CA ASN A 542 -15.99 -9.33 -29.86
C ASN A 542 -15.61 -9.47 -31.34
N ALA A 543 -14.92 -10.55 -31.68
CA ALA A 543 -14.52 -10.86 -33.06
C ALA A 543 -15.53 -11.76 -33.80
N GLY A 544 -16.70 -12.08 -33.21
CA GLY A 544 -17.65 -13.02 -33.76
C GLY A 544 -19.13 -12.67 -33.58
N SER A 545 -20.03 -13.55 -33.99
CA SER A 545 -21.47 -13.39 -33.88
C SER A 545 -21.99 -13.71 -32.48
N SER A 546 -21.73 -12.85 -31.50
CA SER A 546 -22.37 -12.95 -30.18
C SER A 546 -23.88 -12.74 -30.27
N THR A 547 -24.65 -13.46 -29.47
CA THR A 547 -26.10 -13.34 -29.46
C THR A 547 -26.57 -12.14 -28.66
N VAL A 548 -26.03 -11.92 -27.45
CA VAL A 548 -26.43 -10.84 -26.56
C VAL A 548 -25.26 -10.42 -25.68
N SER A 549 -24.99 -9.13 -25.59
CA SER A 549 -23.92 -8.58 -24.73
C SER A 549 -24.43 -7.39 -23.91
N HIS A 550 -24.23 -7.44 -22.61
CA HIS A 550 -24.61 -6.38 -21.69
C HIS A 550 -23.33 -5.89 -21.00
N VAL A 551 -22.94 -4.66 -21.30
CA VAL A 551 -21.67 -4.08 -20.84
C VAL A 551 -21.94 -2.73 -20.20
N GLY A 552 -21.60 -2.59 -18.92
CA GLY A 552 -21.76 -1.36 -18.15
C GLY A 552 -20.48 -0.93 -17.44
N GLY A 553 -20.32 0.36 -17.28
CA GLY A 553 -19.18 0.93 -16.59
C GLY A 553 -19.12 0.53 -15.11
N VAL A 554 -20.27 0.41 -14.45
CA VAL A 554 -20.40 -0.06 -13.07
C VAL A 554 -21.02 -1.45 -13.03
N VAL A 555 -22.21 -1.62 -13.65
CA VAL A 555 -22.97 -2.87 -13.66
C VAL A 555 -23.26 -3.28 -15.09
N GLY A 556 -22.89 -4.49 -15.50
CA GLY A 556 -23.12 -4.98 -16.85
C GLY A 556 -24.60 -5.23 -17.12
N SER A 557 -25.29 -5.92 -16.23
CA SER A 557 -26.74 -6.13 -16.29
C SER A 557 -27.36 -6.04 -14.91
N ASN A 558 -28.45 -5.31 -14.80
CA ASN A 558 -29.32 -5.25 -13.64
C ASN A 558 -30.68 -5.82 -14.06
N TYR A 559 -30.76 -7.14 -14.04
CA TYR A 559 -31.83 -7.88 -14.65
C TYR A 559 -32.70 -8.59 -13.63
N GLN A 560 -33.98 -8.65 -13.95
CA GLN A 560 -34.91 -9.43 -13.20
C GLN A 560 -36.08 -9.90 -14.04
N ASN A 561 -36.50 -11.10 -13.74
CA ASN A 561 -37.77 -11.61 -14.28
C ASN A 561 -39.02 -11.09 -13.54
N HIS A 562 -38.91 -10.25 -12.48
CA HIS A 562 -40.04 -9.73 -11.71
C HIS A 562 -39.77 -8.54 -10.75
N GLY A 563 -38.86 -7.59 -11.02
CA GLY A 563 -38.83 -6.22 -10.42
C GLY A 563 -38.08 -5.99 -9.10
N LEU A 564 -37.01 -6.70 -8.70
CA LEU A 564 -36.43 -6.49 -7.36
C LEU A 564 -34.89 -6.29 -7.27
N ALA A 565 -34.14 -6.32 -8.36
CA ALA A 565 -32.72 -5.93 -8.33
C ALA A 565 -32.58 -4.39 -8.22
N VAL A 566 -31.63 -3.92 -7.43
CA VAL A 566 -31.46 -2.50 -7.08
C VAL A 566 -30.04 -2.05 -7.32
N VAL A 567 -29.87 -0.97 -8.09
CA VAL A 567 -28.61 -0.23 -8.22
C VAL A 567 -28.86 1.23 -7.83
N THR A 568 -28.15 1.75 -6.83
CA THR A 568 -28.36 3.11 -6.37
C THR A 568 -27.08 3.81 -5.92
N GLY A 569 -26.97 5.11 -6.16
CA GLY A 569 -25.86 5.94 -5.72
C GLY A 569 -24.49 5.51 -6.27
N CYS A 570 -24.43 5.09 -7.55
CA CYS A 570 -23.20 4.58 -8.15
C CYS A 570 -22.57 5.56 -9.15
N VAL A 571 -21.25 5.46 -9.34
CA VAL A 571 -20.47 6.43 -10.15
C VAL A 571 -19.53 5.69 -11.11
N MET A 572 -19.46 6.19 -12.36
CA MET A 572 -18.48 5.81 -13.37
C MET A 572 -17.65 7.01 -13.80
N THR A 573 -16.34 6.96 -13.59
CA THR A 573 -15.39 7.97 -14.07
C THR A 573 -14.27 7.40 -14.92
N GLY A 574 -14.20 6.08 -15.01
CA GLY A 574 -13.24 5.36 -15.84
C GLY A 574 -13.60 5.36 -17.33
N LYS A 575 -12.90 4.55 -18.11
CA LYS A 575 -13.08 4.45 -19.55
C LYS A 575 -13.61 3.11 -19.99
N MET A 576 -14.54 3.12 -20.96
CA MET A 576 -15.02 1.92 -21.62
C MET A 576 -14.53 1.92 -23.06
N THR A 577 -13.93 0.80 -23.48
CA THR A 577 -13.40 0.62 -24.84
C THR A 577 -14.06 -0.58 -25.51
N PHE A 578 -14.57 -0.38 -26.71
CA PHE A 578 -15.23 -1.42 -27.48
C PHE A 578 -14.52 -1.66 -28.80
N SER A 579 -14.26 -2.94 -29.15
CA SER A 579 -13.84 -3.32 -30.47
C SER A 579 -14.70 -4.45 -31.01
N TYR A 580 -15.35 -4.20 -32.15
CA TYR A 580 -16.30 -5.11 -32.77
C TYR A 580 -15.96 -5.46 -34.18
N VAL A 581 -16.36 -6.68 -34.55
CA VAL A 581 -16.35 -7.10 -35.94
C VAL A 581 -17.78 -7.30 -36.47
N THR A 582 -18.69 -7.97 -35.75
CA THR A 582 -20.09 -8.15 -36.14
C THR A 582 -20.94 -8.67 -34.98
N MET A 583 -22.19 -8.15 -34.82
CA MET A 583 -23.17 -8.68 -33.88
C MET A 583 -24.34 -9.31 -34.64
N ARG A 584 -24.76 -10.52 -34.25
CA ARG A 584 -25.87 -11.24 -34.88
C ARG A 584 -27.24 -10.79 -34.38
N ARG A 585 -27.32 -10.26 -33.14
CA ARG A 585 -28.55 -9.73 -32.53
C ARG A 585 -28.29 -8.42 -31.79
N PRO A 586 -27.95 -7.33 -32.51
CA PRO A 586 -27.59 -6.06 -31.88
C PRO A 586 -28.72 -5.42 -31.06
N TRP A 587 -29.98 -5.76 -31.36
CA TRP A 587 -31.17 -5.23 -30.67
C TRP A 587 -31.42 -5.84 -29.27
N TYR A 588 -30.73 -6.92 -28.89
CA TYR A 588 -30.73 -7.47 -27.53
C TYR A 588 -29.48 -7.13 -26.73
N SER A 589 -28.56 -6.37 -27.31
CA SER A 589 -27.32 -6.00 -26.65
C SER A 589 -27.38 -4.57 -26.14
N ALA A 590 -26.99 -4.37 -24.91
CA ALA A 590 -27.02 -3.06 -24.26
C ALA A 590 -25.64 -2.66 -23.72
N PHE A 591 -25.27 -1.43 -24.01
CA PHE A 591 -23.98 -0.85 -23.63
C PHE A 591 -24.21 0.55 -23.08
N ASP A 592 -23.78 0.78 -21.85
CA ASP A 592 -23.94 2.07 -21.18
C ASP A 592 -22.75 2.40 -20.29
N ALA A 593 -22.48 3.67 -20.11
CA ALA A 593 -21.40 4.15 -19.26
C ALA A 593 -21.55 3.70 -17.79
N THR A 594 -22.74 3.35 -17.36
CA THR A 594 -23.04 2.98 -15.97
C THR A 594 -23.59 1.56 -15.87
N ILE A 595 -24.78 1.31 -16.38
CA ILE A 595 -25.47 0.01 -16.34
C ILE A 595 -25.79 -0.41 -17.77
N GLY A 596 -25.24 -1.52 -18.22
CA GLY A 596 -25.41 -2.01 -19.57
C GLY A 596 -26.86 -2.37 -19.90
N GLU A 597 -27.58 -2.99 -18.96
CA GLU A 597 -28.98 -3.35 -19.10
C GLU A 597 -29.75 -3.12 -17.80
N ILE A 598 -30.95 -2.61 -17.91
CA ILE A 598 -31.91 -2.53 -16.82
C ILE A 598 -33.24 -3.08 -17.36
N GLU A 599 -33.69 -4.22 -16.84
CA GLU A 599 -34.98 -4.79 -17.18
C GLU A 599 -35.74 -5.16 -15.91
N ASP A 600 -36.94 -4.58 -15.75
CA ASP A 600 -37.81 -4.78 -14.60
C ASP A 600 -37.13 -4.61 -13.22
N ALA A 601 -36.05 -3.80 -13.15
CA ALA A 601 -35.23 -3.56 -11.98
C ALA A 601 -35.23 -2.06 -11.63
N THR A 602 -34.72 -1.72 -10.45
CA THR A 602 -34.63 -0.33 -9.98
C THR A 602 -33.22 0.19 -10.13
N ALA A 603 -33.06 1.36 -10.76
CA ALA A 603 -31.85 2.14 -10.75
C ALA A 603 -32.16 3.59 -10.34
N THR A 604 -31.35 4.15 -9.42
CA THR A 604 -31.55 5.53 -8.96
C THR A 604 -30.19 6.20 -8.71
N HIS A 605 -30.05 7.45 -9.11
CA HIS A 605 -28.87 8.29 -8.83
C HIS A 605 -27.55 7.63 -9.24
N VAL A 606 -27.46 7.20 -10.50
CA VAL A 606 -26.27 6.63 -11.09
C VAL A 606 -25.67 7.59 -12.09
N TYR A 607 -24.42 8.00 -11.88
CA TYR A 607 -23.77 9.09 -12.60
C TYR A 607 -22.50 8.67 -13.32
N TYR A 608 -22.16 9.36 -14.41
CA TYR A 608 -20.93 9.14 -15.15
C TYR A 608 -20.30 10.43 -15.67
N THR A 609 -18.99 10.40 -15.89
CA THR A 609 -18.25 11.48 -16.54
C THR A 609 -18.48 11.45 -18.05
N GLY A 610 -18.73 12.60 -18.67
CA GLY A 610 -18.81 12.74 -20.12
C GLY A 610 -17.55 12.22 -20.82
N GLY A 611 -17.73 11.52 -21.95
CA GLY A 611 -16.62 10.91 -22.70
C GLY A 611 -16.08 9.60 -22.11
N SER A 612 -16.76 8.98 -21.15
CA SER A 612 -16.38 7.68 -20.58
C SER A 612 -16.43 6.53 -21.59
N ILE A 613 -17.10 6.69 -22.72
CA ILE A 613 -17.21 5.68 -23.77
C ILE A 613 -16.31 6.03 -24.95
N GLU A 614 -15.28 5.22 -25.19
CA GLU A 614 -14.45 5.25 -26.40
C GLU A 614 -14.85 4.07 -27.29
N SER A 615 -15.49 4.32 -28.45
CA SER A 615 -15.83 3.25 -29.38
C SER A 615 -15.24 3.50 -30.75
N GLU A 616 -14.57 2.49 -31.31
CA GLU A 616 -14.21 2.44 -32.74
C GLU A 616 -15.42 2.15 -33.65
N TRP A 617 -16.63 2.05 -33.08
CA TRP A 617 -17.79 1.54 -33.75
C TRP A 617 -18.96 2.53 -33.70
N SER A 618 -19.47 2.90 -34.87
CA SER A 618 -20.73 3.63 -35.04
C SER A 618 -21.88 2.63 -35.19
N ASN A 619 -22.52 2.21 -34.08
CA ASN A 619 -23.73 1.39 -34.15
C ASN A 619 -24.98 2.25 -34.33
N PRO A 620 -25.73 2.12 -35.45
CA PRO A 620 -27.01 2.77 -35.62
C PRO A 620 -28.11 2.19 -34.69
N TYR A 621 -27.85 1.08 -34.03
CA TYR A 621 -28.75 0.42 -33.08
C TYR A 621 -28.32 0.59 -31.61
N ARG A 622 -27.64 1.70 -31.31
CA ARG A 622 -27.46 2.12 -29.91
C ARG A 622 -28.84 2.30 -29.30
N THR A 623 -29.43 1.21 -28.83
CA THR A 623 -30.56 1.27 -27.92
C THR A 623 -30.00 1.77 -26.59
N THR A 624 -29.76 3.07 -26.51
CA THR A 624 -29.94 3.75 -25.25
C THR A 624 -31.36 3.39 -24.84
N TYR A 625 -31.50 2.45 -23.91
CA TYR A 625 -32.70 2.38 -23.11
C TYR A 625 -32.73 3.67 -22.25
N ALA A 626 -32.82 4.80 -22.94
CA ALA A 626 -32.98 6.16 -22.39
C ALA A 626 -34.35 6.30 -21.70
N LYS A 627 -34.80 5.26 -21.02
CA LYS A 627 -36.08 5.23 -20.29
C LYS A 627 -35.90 5.50 -18.81
N TYR A 628 -34.64 5.66 -18.36
CA TYR A 628 -34.38 5.81 -16.94
C TYR A 628 -33.74 7.17 -16.69
N ASP A 629 -34.53 8.09 -16.10
CA ASP A 629 -34.07 9.38 -15.56
C ASP A 629 -32.97 9.24 -14.48
N ALA A 630 -32.51 8.01 -14.25
CA ALA A 630 -31.58 7.60 -13.21
C ALA A 630 -30.12 7.49 -13.68
N LEU A 631 -29.85 7.44 -14.99
CA LEU A 631 -28.51 7.30 -15.57
C LEU A 631 -28.10 8.66 -16.17
N LEU A 632 -27.33 9.45 -15.41
CA LEU A 632 -27.12 10.86 -15.71
C LEU A 632 -25.63 11.15 -16.00
N GLU A 633 -25.39 11.80 -17.15
CA GLU A 633 -24.08 12.36 -17.49
C GLU A 633 -23.81 13.63 -16.67
N VAL A 634 -22.67 13.68 -16.01
CA VAL A 634 -22.19 14.89 -15.34
C VAL A 634 -21.34 15.67 -16.33
N ASP A 635 -21.90 16.71 -16.93
CA ASP A 635 -21.30 17.54 -17.99
C ASP A 635 -20.64 18.82 -17.43
N GLY A 636 -20.85 19.11 -16.16
CA GLY A 636 -20.30 20.28 -15.47
C GLY A 636 -21.08 21.58 -15.74
N THR A 637 -22.15 21.53 -16.53
CA THR A 637 -23.01 22.69 -16.84
C THR A 637 -24.44 22.53 -16.34
N ASP A 638 -25.17 21.57 -16.89
CA ASP A 638 -26.54 21.27 -16.48
C ASP A 638 -26.57 20.41 -15.21
N LEU A 639 -25.60 19.52 -15.06
CA LEU A 639 -25.38 18.70 -13.86
C LEU A 639 -23.90 18.76 -13.43
N THR A 640 -23.68 19.25 -12.22
CA THR A 640 -22.35 19.34 -11.62
C THR A 640 -22.08 18.15 -10.70
N TRP A 641 -20.78 17.85 -10.46
CA TRP A 641 -20.40 16.80 -9.50
C TRP A 641 -20.83 17.15 -8.07
N GLU A 642 -20.91 18.43 -7.69
CA GLU A 642 -21.46 18.85 -6.40
C GLU A 642 -22.90 18.40 -6.23
N THR A 643 -23.76 18.68 -7.22
CA THR A 643 -25.17 18.27 -7.21
C THR A 643 -25.30 16.74 -7.27
N ALA A 644 -24.54 16.07 -8.12
CA ALA A 644 -24.54 14.62 -8.25
C ALA A 644 -24.13 13.95 -6.92
N THR A 645 -23.08 14.44 -6.26
CA THR A 645 -22.60 13.94 -4.97
C THR A 645 -23.66 14.08 -3.87
N ALA A 646 -24.32 15.23 -3.77
CA ALA A 646 -25.41 15.45 -2.82
C ALA A 646 -26.59 14.48 -3.06
N ASN A 647 -26.95 14.25 -4.32
CA ASN A 647 -28.01 13.33 -4.70
C ASN A 647 -27.66 11.87 -4.39
N ILE A 648 -26.41 11.46 -4.65
CA ILE A 648 -25.89 10.13 -4.31
C ILE A 648 -25.99 9.89 -2.80
N ASN A 649 -25.51 10.83 -1.99
CA ASN A 649 -25.52 10.71 -0.53
C ASN A 649 -26.96 10.67 0.01
N THR A 650 -27.87 11.44 -0.58
CA THR A 650 -29.30 11.36 -0.24
C THR A 650 -29.86 9.98 -0.56
N ALA A 651 -29.58 9.43 -1.74
CA ALA A 651 -30.05 8.12 -2.14
C ALA A 651 -29.49 6.99 -1.25
N ILE A 652 -28.20 7.07 -0.85
CA ILE A 652 -27.60 6.13 0.10
C ILE A 652 -28.28 6.22 1.46
N LYS A 653 -28.55 7.44 1.95
CA LYS A 653 -29.24 7.66 3.22
C LYS A 653 -30.68 7.10 3.20
N GLU A 654 -31.42 7.33 2.14
CA GLU A 654 -32.76 6.78 1.95
C GLU A 654 -32.72 5.26 1.90
N TRP A 655 -31.77 4.68 1.16
CA TRP A 655 -31.60 3.23 1.10
C TRP A 655 -31.24 2.65 2.48
N ASN A 656 -30.36 3.29 3.24
CA ASN A 656 -30.00 2.88 4.60
C ASN A 656 -31.20 2.86 5.55
N ALA A 657 -32.10 3.81 5.47
CA ALA A 657 -33.30 3.85 6.30
C ALA A 657 -34.18 2.60 6.15
N ASP A 658 -34.19 1.99 4.96
CA ASP A 658 -34.93 0.76 4.68
C ASP A 658 -34.12 -0.53 4.93
N ASN A 659 -32.79 -0.44 5.05
CA ASN A 659 -31.88 -1.60 5.07
C ASN A 659 -31.00 -1.68 6.33
N GLY A 660 -31.25 -0.86 7.37
CA GLY A 660 -30.59 -0.94 8.68
C GLY A 660 -29.13 -0.51 8.65
N ASP A 661 -28.85 0.63 8.00
CA ASP A 661 -27.53 1.28 7.98
C ASP A 661 -26.38 0.38 7.48
N LEU A 662 -26.66 -0.45 6.49
CA LEU A 662 -25.65 -1.36 5.92
C LEU A 662 -24.59 -0.68 5.08
N CYS A 663 -24.83 0.55 4.58
CA CYS A 663 -23.86 1.34 3.83
C CYS A 663 -23.30 2.46 4.71
N PRO A 664 -22.18 2.28 5.43
CA PRO A 664 -21.60 3.30 6.30
C PRO A 664 -20.69 4.27 5.51
N TYR A 665 -20.88 4.42 4.22
CA TYR A 665 -20.04 5.19 3.31
C TYR A 665 -20.84 6.30 2.65
N HIS A 666 -20.14 7.38 2.32
CA HIS A 666 -20.66 8.48 1.52
C HIS A 666 -19.64 8.95 0.49
N PHE A 667 -20.03 9.87 -0.36
CA PHE A 667 -19.14 10.47 -1.36
C PHE A 667 -18.79 11.90 -0.96
N GLU A 668 -17.52 12.25 -1.06
CA GLU A 668 -17.02 13.60 -0.84
C GLU A 668 -16.29 14.16 -2.07
N GLN A 669 -16.46 15.45 -2.30
CA GLN A 669 -15.68 16.18 -3.28
C GLN A 669 -14.36 16.67 -2.67
N THR A 670 -13.31 15.89 -2.80
CA THR A 670 -11.99 16.22 -2.23
C THR A 670 -11.12 17.08 -3.15
N ASN A 671 -11.43 17.15 -4.45
CA ASN A 671 -10.58 17.77 -5.47
C ASN A 671 -11.18 19.04 -6.14
N GLY A 672 -12.21 19.67 -5.55
CA GLY A 672 -12.88 20.86 -6.08
C GLY A 672 -14.29 20.58 -6.63
N THR A 673 -15.10 21.63 -6.78
CA THR A 673 -16.56 21.57 -7.05
C THR A 673 -16.96 20.89 -8.36
N ASN A 674 -16.03 20.66 -9.27
CA ASN A 674 -16.32 20.08 -10.60
C ASN A 674 -15.47 18.82 -10.91
N GLN A 675 -14.98 18.14 -9.89
CA GLN A 675 -14.27 16.88 -10.02
C GLN A 675 -15.12 15.73 -9.48
N PRO A 676 -14.98 14.50 -10.01
CA PRO A 676 -15.67 13.34 -9.49
C PRO A 676 -15.39 13.13 -8.00
N PRO A 677 -16.40 12.69 -7.23
CA PRO A 677 -16.23 12.46 -5.80
C PRO A 677 -15.42 11.21 -5.51
N THR A 678 -14.89 11.14 -4.29
CA THR A 678 -14.28 9.95 -3.71
C THR A 678 -15.20 9.31 -2.69
N LEU A 679 -15.13 8.00 -2.54
CA LEU A 679 -15.84 7.25 -1.52
C LEU A 679 -15.11 7.39 -0.18
N VAL A 680 -15.82 7.71 0.89
CA VAL A 680 -15.27 8.00 2.23
C VAL A 680 -16.05 7.24 3.29
N ASP A 681 -15.34 6.76 4.33
CA ASP A 681 -15.94 6.14 5.51
C ASP A 681 -16.77 7.15 6.31
N GLY A 682 -17.85 6.67 6.91
CA GLY A 682 -18.77 7.44 7.72
C GLY A 682 -20.10 7.69 7.05
N MET A 683 -21.15 7.93 7.84
CA MET A 683 -22.49 8.29 7.35
C MET A 683 -22.49 9.72 6.83
N PRO A 684 -23.24 10.03 5.77
CA PRO A 684 -23.35 11.40 5.25
C PRO A 684 -24.01 12.35 6.23
#